data_c5773e6287f9a4d0a7b3f5bc3f390b9e
#
_entry.id   c5773e6287f9a4d0a7b3f5bc3f390b9e
#
_cell.length_a   1.000
_cell.length_b   1.000
_cell.length_c   1.000
_cell.angle_alpha   90.00
_cell.angle_beta   90.00
_cell.angle_gamma   90.00
#
_symmetry.space_group_name_H-M   'P 1'
#
loop_
_entity.id
_entity.type
_entity.pdbx_description
1 polymer ?
#
loop_
_entity_poly.entity_id
_entity_poly.type
_entity_poly.pdbx_seq_one_letter_code
_entity_poly.pdbx_strand_id
1 'polypeptide(L)'
;SKSAGKHLKQKPPKERKPKAPKRRRSGEADFPAEFDEVRGYEIREKLRPKKNAKKDRPAKGNKAKKNAKKRHEKERLPKRPARVKEQKPACLNPVADYLPIEKVENGIIYTKDHRFVKVVEVVPINFMLRSAREQRNIIYSFVSYLKISPIKLQIKVLTRRADINRHLDTVRQEMAHEENEQCRLMQEDYLNFVQQVGSREAVTRRFFLIFEYEPWANTRRSEQEDEAIQSLQSAVHTASNYLRQCGNEVVVHENEDEFTVDVFYNLLCRNESAVKPLSVRAQEIVAQYLDKGREGEIDRIPAAEFAAPKSIDFTHGRYLCIDGLYYTYLLVPSDGYKTQVPAGWLSLIVNAGDGIDLDMFLSRQPKERIIQRVGQQLRINRSKIKDASDTNTDFDDIDGAIRSGYFLKEGLANNEDFYYLNLLITVTAPSVEDLEWKASEIKKLLLSQDMDVCNCHFREEQAFCSALPLVSMEKGLFERGKRNLLTGGAASCYPFTSFEMCDDNGILLGVNKYNSSLIIVDIFNSAIYKNANMAILGTSGAGKTFTMQLMALRMRRKNIPVFIIAPLKGHEFHRACANVGGEFIQISPASPHCINVMEIRKVDRSVSELLDGPGIQLSELAAKIQQLHIFFSLLIPDMSHEERQLLDEALIRTYNSKGITHDNASLEDPANPGYYREMPVLGDLYEILKAAPETTRMAHILNRLVNGSASTFNKQTNVRLDNKYTVLDISSLTGDLLTVGMFVALDFVWDRAKADRTEEKAIFIDECWQLL
;
A
#
# COMPACT_ATOMS: atom_id res chain seq x y z
N SER A 1 -38.23 32.71 -49.28
CA SER A 1 -37.74 33.52 -50.41
C SER A 1 -36.24 33.53 -50.51
N LYS A 2 -35.77 33.14 -51.63
CA LYS A 2 -34.44 33.02 -52.17
C LYS A 2 -33.51 34.20 -51.85
N SER A 3 -32.19 33.95 -51.59
CA SER A 3 -31.17 34.45 -52.51
C SER A 3 -29.77 33.86 -52.13
N ALA A 4 -29.06 33.53 -53.19
CA ALA A 4 -27.74 32.99 -53.26
C ALA A 4 -26.65 34.05 -53.05
N GLY A 5 -25.53 33.69 -52.50
CA GLY A 5 -24.29 34.45 -52.43
C GLY A 5 -23.07 33.56 -52.46
N LYS A 6 -22.40 33.51 -53.62
CA LYS A 6 -21.09 32.88 -53.85
C LYS A 6 -20.03 33.68 -53.12
N HIS A 7 -19.11 33.01 -52.35
CA HIS A 7 -17.81 33.59 -52.02
C HIS A 7 -16.67 32.61 -52.18
N LEU A 8 -15.69 33.11 -52.89
CA LEU A 8 -14.39 32.56 -53.30
C LEU A 8 -13.55 31.88 -52.22
N LYS A 9 -12.89 30.82 -52.65
CA LYS A 9 -11.76 30.20 -51.97
C LYS A 9 -10.50 31.08 -52.04
N GLN A 10 -9.94 31.46 -50.91
CA GLN A 10 -8.56 31.93 -50.80
C GLN A 10 -7.75 30.90 -50.04
N LYS A 11 -6.59 30.50 -50.62
CA LYS A 11 -5.58 29.64 -50.02
C LYS A 11 -4.71 30.48 -49.06
N PRO A 12 -4.31 29.95 -47.89
CA PRO A 12 -3.30 30.59 -47.04
C PRO A 12 -1.86 30.29 -47.52
N PRO A 13 -0.91 31.19 -47.22
CA PRO A 13 0.45 31.15 -47.75
C PRO A 13 1.33 30.13 -46.98
N LYS A 14 2.36 29.61 -47.70
CA LYS A 14 3.37 28.67 -47.22
C LYS A 14 4.34 29.38 -46.28
N GLU A 15 4.45 28.90 -45.04
CA GLU A 15 5.55 29.29 -44.13
C GLU A 15 6.82 28.49 -44.38
N ARG A 16 7.94 29.20 -44.43
CA ARG A 16 9.30 28.67 -44.61
C ARG A 16 9.85 28.12 -43.30
N LYS A 17 10.42 26.92 -43.37
CA LYS A 17 11.20 26.29 -42.26
C LYS A 17 12.51 27.05 -42.03
N PRO A 18 12.92 27.31 -40.76
CA PRO A 18 14.24 27.83 -40.47
C PRO A 18 15.28 26.68 -40.42
N LYS A 19 16.49 26.96 -40.87
CA LYS A 19 17.65 26.09 -40.93
C LYS A 19 18.27 25.92 -39.54
N ALA A 20 18.74 24.69 -39.26
CA ALA A 20 19.51 24.34 -38.05
C ALA A 20 20.88 25.03 -37.99
N PRO A 21 21.37 25.45 -36.80
CA PRO A 21 22.71 25.94 -36.65
C PRO A 21 23.73 24.79 -36.37
N LYS A 22 24.93 25.01 -36.89
CA LYS A 22 26.09 24.12 -36.84
C LYS A 22 26.65 23.96 -35.42
N ARG A 23 27.07 22.74 -35.11
CA ARG A 23 27.88 22.37 -33.92
C ARG A 23 29.17 23.18 -33.85
N ARG A 24 29.44 23.78 -32.70
CA ARG A 24 30.78 24.14 -32.24
C ARG A 24 31.22 23.18 -31.13
N ARG A 25 32.41 22.60 -31.29
CA ARG A 25 33.15 21.85 -30.27
C ARG A 25 33.83 22.85 -29.32
N SER A 26 33.80 22.58 -28.05
CA SER A 26 34.78 22.87 -26.98
C SER A 26 34.07 22.58 -25.66
N GLY A 27 34.59 21.89 -24.72
CA GLY A 27 35.71 21.89 -23.89
C GLY A 27 35.54 20.76 -22.89
N GLU A 28 36.58 20.06 -22.67
CA GLU A 28 36.82 19.13 -21.59
C GLU A 28 36.62 19.82 -20.23
N ALA A 29 35.99 19.11 -19.30
CA ALA A 29 36.07 19.42 -17.88
C ALA A 29 36.38 18.12 -17.13
N ASP A 30 37.53 18.15 -16.48
CA ASP A 30 38.14 17.13 -15.64
C ASP A 30 37.24 16.62 -14.53
N PHE A 31 37.28 15.30 -14.33
CA PHE A 31 36.97 14.66 -13.06
C PHE A 31 38.24 13.99 -12.53
N PRO A 32 38.55 14.13 -11.23
CA PRO A 32 39.75 13.56 -10.65
C PRO A 32 39.62 12.04 -10.48
N ALA A 33 40.69 11.37 -10.91
CA ALA A 33 40.99 9.99 -10.60
C ALA A 33 41.47 9.91 -9.15
N GLU A 34 40.94 8.90 -8.43
CA GLU A 34 41.64 8.20 -7.36
C GLU A 34 40.72 7.08 -6.86
N PHE A 35 41.06 5.84 -7.18
CA PHE A 35 41.08 4.73 -6.23
C PHE A 35 41.86 3.55 -6.85
N ASP A 36 42.92 3.21 -6.11
CA ASP A 36 43.94 2.24 -6.42
C ASP A 36 43.48 0.78 -6.52
N GLU A 37 44.18 0.10 -7.41
CA GLU A 37 44.64 -1.29 -7.49
C GLU A 37 44.22 -2.28 -6.38
N VAL A 38 43.58 -3.35 -6.78
CA VAL A 38 43.77 -4.67 -6.18
C VAL A 38 43.98 -5.74 -7.27
N ARG A 39 45.17 -6.20 -7.28
CA ARG A 39 45.89 -7.32 -7.89
C ARG A 39 45.08 -8.43 -8.55
N GLY A 40 45.52 -8.73 -9.78
CA GLY A 40 45.13 -9.84 -10.58
C GLY A 40 45.57 -11.21 -10.06
N TYR A 41 44.86 -12.21 -10.50
CA TYR A 41 45.33 -13.60 -10.55
C TYR A 41 45.30 -14.08 -11.99
N GLU A 42 46.52 -14.44 -12.46
CA GLU A 42 46.80 -15.08 -13.75
C GLU A 42 46.14 -16.47 -13.83
N ILE A 43 45.40 -16.71 -14.88
CA ILE A 43 45.03 -18.06 -15.30
C ILE A 43 45.92 -18.46 -16.47
N ARG A 44 46.82 -19.42 -16.19
CA ARG A 44 47.68 -20.06 -17.18
C ARG A 44 46.86 -20.92 -18.15
N GLU A 45 46.97 -20.60 -19.41
CA GLU A 45 46.69 -21.53 -20.53
C GLU A 45 47.63 -22.75 -20.48
N LYS A 46 47.07 -23.95 -20.65
CA LYS A 46 47.80 -25.13 -21.15
C LYS A 46 46.98 -25.87 -22.20
N LEU A 47 47.24 -25.57 -23.44
CA LEU A 47 47.62 -26.43 -24.56
C LEU A 47 46.94 -27.81 -24.70
N ARG A 48 46.19 -27.91 -25.79
CA ARG A 48 45.85 -29.16 -26.52
C ARG A 48 47.09 -29.81 -27.15
N PRO A 49 47.03 -31.09 -27.44
CA PRO A 49 47.37 -31.54 -28.81
C PRO A 49 46.29 -32.37 -29.49
N LYS A 50 46.18 -32.11 -30.78
CA LYS A 50 45.48 -32.91 -31.78
C LYS A 50 46.28 -34.18 -32.09
N LYS A 51 45.63 -35.31 -32.43
CA LYS A 51 45.85 -36.04 -33.72
C LYS A 51 44.91 -37.23 -33.89
N ASN A 52 44.28 -37.20 -35.04
CA ASN A 52 43.78 -38.20 -35.97
C ASN A 52 44.32 -39.63 -35.82
N ALA A 53 43.43 -40.62 -36.01
CA ALA A 53 43.54 -41.56 -37.17
C ALA A 53 42.31 -42.48 -37.24
N LYS A 54 41.89 -42.67 -38.42
CA LYS A 54 40.89 -43.64 -38.98
C LYS A 54 41.33 -45.07 -38.76
N LYS A 55 40.39 -45.99 -38.62
CA LYS A 55 40.10 -47.16 -39.52
C LYS A 55 39.53 -48.37 -38.79
N ASP A 56 38.47 -48.83 -39.33
CA ASP A 56 38.05 -50.17 -39.80
C ASP A 56 37.40 -51.15 -38.81
N ARG A 57 36.15 -51.43 -39.14
CA ARG A 57 35.43 -52.66 -38.80
C ARG A 57 36.05 -53.84 -39.52
N PRO A 58 35.98 -55.04 -38.95
CA PRO A 58 34.91 -55.92 -39.44
C PRO A 58 34.32 -56.91 -38.41
N ALA A 59 33.39 -57.66 -38.88
CA ALA A 59 32.31 -58.42 -38.31
C ALA A 59 32.66 -59.77 -37.65
N LYS A 60 31.67 -60.21 -36.83
CA LYS A 60 31.21 -61.63 -36.62
C LYS A 60 32.18 -62.69 -36.09
N GLY A 61 31.76 -63.32 -35.00
CA GLY A 61 32.20 -64.64 -34.63
C GLY A 61 31.67 -65.13 -33.27
N ASN A 62 30.69 -66.05 -33.32
CA ASN A 62 30.23 -66.90 -32.23
C ASN A 62 31.31 -67.82 -31.73
N LYS A 63 31.42 -68.09 -30.43
CA LYS A 63 31.37 -69.39 -29.74
C LYS A 63 31.85 -69.39 -28.35
N ALA A 64 30.97 -69.67 -27.38
CA ALA A 64 30.92 -70.81 -26.51
C ALA A 64 32.12 -71.13 -25.58
N LYS A 65 31.79 -71.14 -24.30
CA LYS A 65 32.23 -72.01 -23.20
C LYS A 65 33.70 -72.05 -22.77
N LYS A 66 33.99 -71.61 -21.51
CA LYS A 66 34.35 -72.62 -20.46
C LYS A 66 34.57 -71.89 -19.06
N ASN A 67 34.06 -72.56 -18.06
CA ASN A 67 34.23 -72.33 -16.63
C ASN A 67 35.68 -72.29 -16.17
N ALA A 68 35.99 -71.33 -15.26
CA ALA A 68 36.97 -71.59 -14.18
C ALA A 68 36.58 -70.75 -12.96
N LYS A 69 36.27 -71.46 -11.87
CA LYS A 69 36.08 -70.97 -10.52
C LYS A 69 37.39 -70.36 -10.00
N LYS A 70 37.39 -69.15 -9.52
CA LYS A 70 38.25 -68.69 -8.43
C LYS A 70 37.38 -68.00 -7.38
N ARG A 71 37.21 -68.66 -6.25
CA ARG A 71 36.71 -68.15 -5.00
C ARG A 71 37.70 -67.08 -4.49
N HIS A 72 37.26 -65.82 -4.36
CA HIS A 72 37.79 -64.90 -3.38
C HIS A 72 36.66 -64.62 -2.39
N GLU A 73 36.82 -65.08 -1.16
CA GLU A 73 36.03 -64.65 -0.03
C GLU A 73 36.22 -63.14 0.17
N LYS A 74 35.17 -62.40 -0.10
CA LYS A 74 35.01 -61.02 0.40
C LYS A 74 34.12 -61.11 1.66
N GLU A 75 34.68 -60.73 2.79
CA GLU A 75 33.97 -60.49 4.04
C GLU A 75 32.70 -59.66 3.75
N ARG A 76 31.58 -60.26 4.11
CA ARG A 76 30.28 -59.56 4.08
C ARG A 76 30.22 -58.66 5.29
N LEU A 77 30.39 -57.34 5.08
CA LEU A 77 29.90 -56.31 6.04
C LEU A 77 28.43 -56.59 6.37
N PRO A 78 28.01 -56.46 7.63
CA PRO A 78 26.63 -56.69 8.04
C PRO A 78 25.72 -55.76 7.25
N LYS A 79 24.68 -56.32 6.66
CA LYS A 79 23.61 -55.56 6.01
C LYS A 79 23.05 -54.62 7.08
N ARG A 80 23.12 -53.28 6.84
CA ARG A 80 22.35 -52.32 7.60
C ARG A 80 20.90 -52.81 7.67
N PRO A 81 20.25 -52.74 8.87
CA PRO A 81 18.86 -53.13 8.98
C PRO A 81 18.07 -52.32 7.94
N ALA A 82 17.16 -52.98 7.23
CA ALA A 82 16.23 -52.30 6.33
C ALA A 82 15.54 -51.22 7.14
N ARG A 83 15.65 -49.98 6.72
CA ARG A 83 14.82 -48.87 7.27
C ARG A 83 13.39 -49.41 7.21
N VAL A 84 12.81 -49.62 8.40
CA VAL A 84 11.37 -49.81 8.53
C VAL A 84 10.76 -48.62 7.82
N LYS A 85 10.02 -48.83 6.76
CA LYS A 85 9.18 -47.79 6.19
C LYS A 85 8.18 -47.47 7.28
N GLU A 86 8.37 -46.35 7.96
CA GLU A 86 7.35 -45.79 8.84
C GLU A 86 6.10 -45.63 7.98
N GLN A 87 5.08 -46.39 8.28
CA GLN A 87 3.79 -46.24 7.67
C GLN A 87 3.28 -44.88 8.10
N LYS A 88 3.07 -43.96 7.13
CA LYS A 88 2.44 -42.68 7.41
C LYS A 88 1.04 -42.98 7.96
N PRO A 89 0.62 -42.28 9.02
CA PRO A 89 -0.75 -42.41 9.52
C PRO A 89 -1.73 -42.07 8.38
N ALA A 90 -2.73 -42.90 8.18
CA ALA A 90 -3.78 -42.60 7.20
C ALA A 90 -4.55 -41.33 7.66
N CYS A 91 -4.75 -40.37 6.76
CA CYS A 91 -5.54 -39.19 7.05
C CYS A 91 -6.96 -39.57 7.47
N LEU A 92 -7.57 -38.80 8.38
CA LEU A 92 -8.99 -38.96 8.73
C LEU A 92 -9.87 -38.41 7.61
N ASN A 93 -9.41 -37.38 6.93
CA ASN A 93 -10.08 -36.74 5.80
C ASN A 93 -9.46 -37.26 4.48
N PRO A 94 -10.25 -37.95 3.62
CA PRO A 94 -9.74 -38.46 2.36
C PRO A 94 -9.31 -37.36 1.37
N VAL A 95 -9.83 -36.14 1.51
CA VAL A 95 -9.41 -34.99 0.69
C VAL A 95 -7.97 -34.58 1.02
N ALA A 96 -7.51 -34.77 2.24
CA ALA A 96 -6.12 -34.51 2.60
C ALA A 96 -5.15 -35.40 1.82
N ASP A 97 -5.54 -36.67 1.55
CA ASP A 97 -4.74 -37.55 0.72
C ASP A 97 -4.75 -37.18 -0.77
N TYR A 98 -5.74 -36.44 -1.24
CA TYR A 98 -5.79 -35.93 -2.61
C TYR A 98 -4.83 -34.75 -2.83
N LEU A 99 -4.65 -33.89 -1.81
CA LEU A 99 -3.76 -32.72 -1.92
C LEU A 99 -2.31 -33.13 -2.22
N PRO A 100 -1.61 -32.43 -3.12
CA PRO A 100 -0.25 -32.79 -3.55
C PRO A 100 0.84 -32.42 -2.49
N ILE A 101 0.48 -32.26 -1.23
CA ILE A 101 1.37 -31.89 -0.12
C ILE A 101 1.78 -33.19 0.62
N GLU A 102 3.06 -33.38 0.80
CA GLU A 102 3.59 -34.49 1.57
C GLU A 102 3.83 -34.11 3.04
N LYS A 103 4.57 -33.01 3.27
CA LYS A 103 4.82 -32.39 4.59
C LYS A 103 5.15 -30.90 4.42
N VAL A 104 5.06 -30.18 5.51
CA VAL A 104 5.56 -28.80 5.63
C VAL A 104 6.59 -28.80 6.78
N GLU A 105 7.77 -28.25 6.53
CA GLU A 105 8.85 -28.20 7.52
C GLU A 105 9.77 -27.02 7.23
N ASN A 106 10.06 -26.19 8.24
CA ASN A 106 10.81 -24.94 8.11
C ASN A 106 10.17 -23.94 7.07
N GLY A 107 8.85 -23.93 6.99
CA GLY A 107 8.09 -23.15 6.01
C GLY A 107 8.28 -23.58 4.56
N ILE A 108 8.84 -24.77 4.32
CA ILE A 108 9.01 -25.35 2.99
C ILE A 108 7.99 -26.47 2.80
N ILE A 109 7.32 -26.43 1.67
CA ILE A 109 6.36 -27.44 1.26
C ILE A 109 7.09 -28.53 0.50
N TYR A 110 7.01 -29.74 1.01
CA TYR A 110 7.46 -30.95 0.33
C TYR A 110 6.27 -31.54 -0.41
N THR A 111 6.36 -31.57 -1.72
CA THR A 111 5.28 -32.09 -2.57
C THR A 111 5.39 -33.60 -2.78
N LYS A 112 4.29 -34.28 -3.08
CA LYS A 112 4.26 -35.72 -3.38
C LYS A 112 5.07 -36.10 -4.60
N ASP A 113 5.28 -35.17 -5.52
CA ASP A 113 6.14 -35.32 -6.71
C ASP A 113 7.60 -34.88 -6.46
N HIS A 114 7.98 -34.77 -5.16
CA HIS A 114 9.34 -34.49 -4.68
C HIS A 114 9.92 -33.15 -5.09
N ARG A 115 9.09 -32.09 -5.13
CA ARG A 115 9.51 -30.70 -5.27
C ARG A 115 9.54 -30.02 -3.93
N PHE A 116 10.35 -28.98 -3.81
CA PHE A 116 10.46 -28.11 -2.65
C PHE A 116 9.95 -26.73 -3.03
N VAL A 117 8.94 -26.24 -2.35
CA VAL A 117 8.26 -24.99 -2.66
C VAL A 117 8.25 -24.09 -1.44
N LYS A 118 8.50 -22.80 -1.61
CA LYS A 118 8.42 -21.77 -0.57
C LYS A 118 7.37 -20.75 -0.94
N VAL A 119 6.52 -20.42 0.04
CA VAL A 119 5.53 -19.35 -0.03
C VAL A 119 5.97 -18.20 0.85
N VAL A 120 5.89 -16.98 0.33
CA VAL A 120 6.29 -15.76 1.03
C VAL A 120 5.17 -14.74 0.90
N GLU A 121 4.78 -14.11 1.99
CA GLU A 121 3.76 -13.06 1.98
C GLU A 121 4.40 -11.69 1.74
N VAL A 122 3.77 -10.90 0.89
CA VAL A 122 4.24 -9.56 0.49
C VAL A 122 3.15 -8.54 0.81
N VAL A 123 3.50 -7.50 1.57
CA VAL A 123 2.59 -6.38 1.82
C VAL A 123 2.50 -5.52 0.56
N PRO A 124 1.29 -5.31 0.02
CA PRO A 124 1.12 -4.47 -1.17
C PRO A 124 1.31 -2.99 -0.86
N ILE A 125 1.51 -2.22 -1.92
CA ILE A 125 1.46 -0.75 -1.85
C ILE A 125 0.30 -0.22 -2.69
N ASN A 126 -0.14 1.00 -2.45
CA ASN A 126 -1.05 1.67 -3.37
C ASN A 126 -0.23 2.33 -4.50
N PHE A 127 0.08 1.53 -5.53
CA PHE A 127 0.88 1.95 -6.68
C PHE A 127 0.24 3.12 -7.45
N MET A 128 -1.10 3.13 -7.56
CA MET A 128 -1.82 4.14 -8.33
C MET A 128 -1.82 5.53 -7.67
N LEU A 129 -1.62 5.61 -6.35
CA LEU A 129 -1.47 6.87 -5.62
C LEU A 129 -0.05 7.44 -5.65
N ARG A 130 0.92 6.71 -6.23
CA ARG A 130 2.30 7.18 -6.35
C ARG A 130 2.45 8.13 -7.53
N SER A 131 3.39 9.08 -7.41
CA SER A 131 3.75 9.95 -8.53
C SER A 131 4.33 9.15 -9.70
N ALA A 132 4.23 9.68 -10.92
CA ALA A 132 4.78 9.02 -12.12
C ALA A 132 6.29 8.70 -12.01
N ARG A 133 7.05 9.49 -11.25
CA ARG A 133 8.46 9.23 -10.97
C ARG A 133 8.64 8.04 -10.03
N GLU A 134 7.86 7.97 -8.96
CA GLU A 134 7.88 6.85 -8.01
C GLU A 134 7.44 5.55 -8.69
N GLN A 135 6.36 5.58 -9.49
CA GLN A 135 5.90 4.43 -10.26
C GLN A 135 7.00 3.88 -11.17
N ARG A 136 7.71 4.74 -11.89
CA ARG A 136 8.86 4.32 -12.72
C ARG A 136 9.97 3.68 -11.89
N ASN A 137 10.31 4.25 -10.74
CA ASN A 137 11.35 3.70 -9.86
C ASN A 137 10.96 2.32 -9.33
N ILE A 138 9.69 2.12 -8.95
CA ILE A 138 9.15 0.83 -8.52
C ILE A 138 9.31 -0.20 -9.64
N ILE A 139 8.90 0.13 -10.86
CA ILE A 139 9.03 -0.78 -12.00
C ILE A 139 10.50 -1.10 -12.30
N TYR A 140 11.42 -0.13 -12.22
CA TYR A 140 12.86 -0.38 -12.39
C TYR A 140 13.42 -1.32 -11.32
N SER A 141 13.02 -1.16 -10.06
CA SER A 141 13.42 -2.07 -8.98
C SER A 141 12.87 -3.47 -9.19
N PHE A 142 11.64 -3.57 -9.67
CA PHE A 142 11.02 -4.86 -9.99
C PHE A 142 11.68 -5.54 -11.22
N VAL A 143 12.08 -4.78 -12.26
CA VAL A 143 12.91 -5.28 -13.36
C VAL A 143 14.21 -5.91 -12.83
N SER A 144 14.86 -5.23 -11.90
CA SER A 144 16.11 -5.71 -11.28
C SER A 144 15.87 -7.02 -10.52
N TYR A 145 14.78 -7.11 -9.78
CA TYR A 145 14.38 -8.35 -9.10
C TYR A 145 14.14 -9.50 -10.09
N LEU A 146 13.36 -9.27 -11.14
CA LEU A 146 13.03 -10.32 -12.12
C LEU A 146 14.26 -10.92 -12.79
N LYS A 147 15.32 -10.14 -13.02
CA LYS A 147 16.57 -10.62 -13.62
C LYS A 147 17.33 -11.62 -12.76
N ILE A 148 17.18 -11.55 -11.44
CA ILE A 148 17.91 -12.40 -10.48
C ILE A 148 17.01 -13.39 -9.74
N SER A 149 15.69 -13.26 -9.90
CA SER A 149 14.69 -14.14 -9.28
C SER A 149 14.86 -15.59 -9.73
N PRO A 150 14.30 -16.56 -9.00
CA PRO A 150 14.18 -17.94 -9.46
C PRO A 150 13.56 -18.03 -10.88
N ILE A 151 13.89 -19.10 -11.60
CA ILE A 151 13.48 -19.25 -13.01
C ILE A 151 11.97 -19.31 -13.16
N LYS A 152 11.28 -19.96 -12.22
CA LYS A 152 9.82 -20.04 -12.17
C LYS A 152 9.31 -19.34 -10.92
N LEU A 153 8.35 -18.47 -11.14
CA LEU A 153 7.63 -17.73 -10.11
C LEU A 153 6.14 -17.93 -10.31
N GLN A 154 5.43 -18.11 -9.20
CA GLN A 154 3.99 -17.91 -9.14
C GLN A 154 3.73 -16.75 -8.18
N ILE A 155 2.95 -15.79 -8.61
CA ILE A 155 2.47 -14.72 -7.74
C ILE A 155 0.97 -14.91 -7.60
N LYS A 156 0.53 -15.10 -6.37
CA LYS A 156 -0.86 -15.34 -6.06
C LYS A 156 -1.44 -14.19 -5.27
N VAL A 157 -2.59 -13.72 -5.70
CA VAL A 157 -3.42 -12.77 -4.94
C VAL A 157 -4.66 -13.53 -4.49
N LEU A 158 -4.82 -13.64 -3.19
CA LEU A 158 -5.93 -14.33 -2.53
C LEU A 158 -6.86 -13.31 -1.89
N THR A 159 -8.13 -13.29 -2.31
CA THR A 159 -9.17 -12.51 -1.64
C THR A 159 -9.73 -13.27 -0.44
N ARG A 160 -9.90 -12.58 0.67
CA ARG A 160 -10.57 -13.11 1.86
C ARG A 160 -11.44 -12.04 2.51
N ARG A 161 -12.33 -12.44 3.39
CA ARG A 161 -13.04 -11.48 4.23
C ARG A 161 -12.05 -10.78 5.16
N ALA A 162 -12.23 -9.47 5.33
CA ALA A 162 -11.37 -8.69 6.19
C ALA A 162 -11.54 -9.12 7.66
N ASP A 163 -10.41 -9.27 8.34
CA ASP A 163 -10.41 -9.44 9.79
C ASP A 163 -10.44 -8.05 10.44
N ILE A 164 -11.63 -7.64 10.87
CA ILE A 164 -11.84 -6.36 11.55
C ILE A 164 -11.72 -6.49 13.07
N ASN A 165 -11.47 -7.70 13.60
CA ASN A 165 -11.47 -7.94 15.05
C ASN A 165 -10.43 -7.09 15.75
N ARG A 166 -9.23 -6.92 15.18
CA ARG A 166 -8.20 -6.04 15.75
C ARG A 166 -8.68 -4.60 15.91
N HIS A 167 -9.33 -4.05 14.89
CA HIS A 167 -9.90 -2.70 14.98
C HIS A 167 -11.03 -2.64 16.02
N LEU A 168 -11.91 -3.64 16.05
CA LEU A 168 -12.98 -3.69 17.07
C LEU A 168 -12.43 -3.82 18.50
N ASP A 169 -11.36 -4.59 18.69
CA ASP A 169 -10.71 -4.73 20.00
C ASP A 169 -10.02 -3.43 20.42
N THR A 170 -9.37 -2.72 19.51
CA THR A 170 -8.83 -1.38 19.77
C THR A 170 -9.94 -0.43 20.22
N VAL A 171 -11.07 -0.40 19.52
CA VAL A 171 -12.23 0.44 19.89
C VAL A 171 -12.81 0.07 21.25
N ARG A 172 -12.89 -1.24 21.59
CA ARG A 172 -13.32 -1.70 22.91
C ARG A 172 -12.38 -1.25 24.03
N GLN A 173 -11.06 -1.29 23.78
CA GLN A 173 -10.07 -0.78 24.72
C GLN A 173 -10.20 0.74 24.90
N GLU A 174 -10.37 1.51 23.83
CA GLU A 174 -10.61 2.94 23.88
C GLU A 174 -11.89 3.27 24.69
N MET A 175 -12.97 2.51 24.45
CA MET A 175 -14.24 2.67 25.15
C MET A 175 -14.13 2.40 26.67
N ALA A 176 -13.27 1.47 27.07
CA ALA A 176 -13.04 1.16 28.50
C ALA A 176 -12.39 2.33 29.26
N HIS A 177 -11.65 3.20 28.57
CA HIS A 177 -10.96 4.35 29.14
C HIS A 177 -11.74 5.67 28.95
N GLU A 178 -12.88 5.67 28.27
CA GLU A 178 -13.67 6.88 28.04
C GLU A 178 -14.54 7.19 29.26
N GLU A 179 -14.41 8.42 29.77
CA GLU A 179 -15.17 8.90 30.95
C GLU A 179 -16.50 9.55 30.57
N ASN A 180 -16.60 10.09 29.35
CA ASN A 180 -17.80 10.78 28.89
C ASN A 180 -18.85 9.77 28.39
N GLU A 181 -20.02 9.73 29.06
CA GLU A 181 -21.12 8.78 28.74
C GLU A 181 -21.66 8.96 27.32
N GLN A 182 -21.75 10.21 26.82
CA GLN A 182 -22.22 10.48 25.46
C GLN A 182 -21.23 9.95 24.40
N CYS A 183 -19.91 10.06 24.69
CA CYS A 183 -18.89 9.49 23.84
C CYS A 183 -18.90 7.96 23.89
N ARG A 184 -19.19 7.33 25.02
CA ARG A 184 -19.36 5.88 25.11
C ARG A 184 -20.51 5.38 24.25
N LEU A 185 -21.67 6.04 24.26
CA LEU A 185 -22.79 5.71 23.37
C LEU A 185 -22.39 5.83 21.90
N MET A 186 -21.67 6.88 21.54
CA MET A 186 -21.15 7.04 20.17
C MET A 186 -20.15 5.93 19.78
N GLN A 187 -19.31 5.48 20.70
CA GLN A 187 -18.39 4.35 20.49
C GLN A 187 -19.12 3.04 20.31
N GLU A 188 -20.19 2.80 21.06
CA GLU A 188 -21.04 1.61 20.95
C GLU A 188 -21.75 1.58 19.60
N ASP A 189 -22.36 2.69 19.18
CA ASP A 189 -22.97 2.81 17.84
C ASP A 189 -21.95 2.59 16.74
N TYR A 190 -20.74 3.10 16.90
CA TYR A 190 -19.66 2.89 15.95
C TYR A 190 -19.23 1.42 15.87
N LEU A 191 -19.10 0.72 17.01
CA LEU A 191 -18.80 -0.72 17.04
C LEU A 191 -19.83 -1.52 16.27
N ASN A 192 -21.12 -1.27 16.56
CA ASN A 192 -22.24 -1.95 15.90
C ASN A 192 -22.23 -1.69 14.39
N PHE A 193 -21.96 -0.45 13.98
CA PHE A 193 -21.88 -0.07 12.57
C PHE A 193 -20.70 -0.78 11.87
N VAL A 194 -19.50 -0.73 12.43
CA VAL A 194 -18.32 -1.38 11.85
C VAL A 194 -18.50 -2.89 11.78
N GLN A 195 -19.06 -3.50 12.80
CA GLN A 195 -19.34 -4.93 12.82
C GLN A 195 -20.36 -5.31 11.73
N GLN A 196 -21.39 -4.50 11.53
CA GLN A 196 -22.38 -4.73 10.48
C GLN A 196 -21.79 -4.62 9.06
N VAL A 197 -21.00 -3.56 8.83
CA VAL A 197 -20.35 -3.33 7.52
C VAL A 197 -19.26 -4.37 7.27
N GLY A 198 -18.43 -4.65 8.26
CA GLY A 198 -17.33 -5.60 8.15
C GLY A 198 -17.79 -7.05 7.91
N SER A 199 -18.92 -7.45 8.51
CA SER A 199 -19.47 -8.80 8.31
C SER A 199 -20.07 -9.03 6.92
N ARG A 200 -20.49 -7.96 6.24
CA ARG A 200 -21.20 -8.07 4.96
C ARG A 200 -20.33 -7.75 3.74
N GLU A 201 -19.45 -6.76 3.83
CA GLU A 201 -18.86 -6.14 2.66
C GLU A 201 -17.33 -6.06 2.70
N ALA A 202 -16.70 -6.18 3.86
CA ALA A 202 -15.26 -5.97 3.97
C ALA A 202 -14.45 -7.13 3.40
N VAL A 203 -13.64 -6.83 2.39
CA VAL A 203 -12.74 -7.76 1.71
C VAL A 203 -11.32 -7.27 1.82
N THR A 204 -10.39 -8.15 2.13
CA THR A 204 -8.95 -7.89 2.11
C THR A 204 -8.24 -8.84 1.14
N ARG A 205 -7.05 -8.47 0.74
CA ARG A 205 -6.23 -9.22 -0.21
C ARG A 205 -4.87 -9.54 0.38
N ARG A 206 -4.51 -10.82 0.29
CA ARG A 206 -3.16 -11.28 0.64
C ARG A 206 -2.38 -11.58 -0.63
N PHE A 207 -1.13 -11.18 -0.64
CA PHE A 207 -0.24 -11.31 -1.79
C PHE A 207 0.87 -12.28 -1.44
N PHE A 208 1.05 -13.29 -2.28
CA PHE A 208 2.06 -14.32 -2.07
C PHE A 208 2.99 -14.38 -3.27
N LEU A 209 4.27 -14.47 -2.98
CA LEU A 209 5.32 -14.81 -3.92
C LEU A 209 5.74 -16.24 -3.65
N ILE A 210 5.69 -17.09 -4.67
CA ILE A 210 5.91 -18.53 -4.55
C ILE A 210 6.97 -18.94 -5.55
N PHE A 211 7.94 -19.73 -5.09
CA PHE A 211 9.00 -20.27 -5.95
C PHE A 211 9.40 -21.67 -5.53
N GLU A 212 9.90 -22.44 -6.49
CA GLU A 212 10.38 -23.80 -6.29
C GLU A 212 11.91 -23.86 -6.38
N TYR A 213 12.49 -24.80 -5.67
CA TYR A 213 13.90 -25.15 -5.83
C TYR A 213 14.12 -25.91 -7.13
N GLU A 214 15.10 -25.48 -7.91
CA GLU A 214 15.53 -26.17 -9.12
C GLU A 214 16.87 -26.86 -8.89
N PRO A 215 16.91 -28.22 -8.86
CA PRO A 215 18.14 -28.95 -8.56
C PRO A 215 19.17 -28.77 -9.67
N TRP A 216 20.42 -28.62 -9.29
CA TRP A 216 21.54 -28.68 -10.22
C TRP A 216 21.65 -30.08 -10.81
N ALA A 217 22.01 -30.20 -12.09
CA ALA A 217 21.92 -31.38 -12.90
C ALA A 217 22.65 -32.66 -12.36
N ASN A 218 23.45 -32.55 -11.30
CA ASN A 218 24.24 -33.66 -10.74
C ASN A 218 24.17 -33.79 -9.21
N THR A 219 23.22 -33.15 -8.53
CA THR A 219 23.10 -33.20 -7.05
C THR A 219 22.54 -34.55 -6.60
N ARG A 220 23.15 -35.19 -5.60
CA ARG A 220 22.65 -36.44 -5.02
C ARG A 220 21.38 -36.16 -4.20
N ARG A 221 20.43 -37.09 -4.23
CA ARG A 221 19.13 -36.93 -3.55
C ARG A 221 19.24 -36.63 -2.04
N SER A 222 20.29 -37.13 -1.37
CA SER A 222 20.53 -36.86 0.06
C SER A 222 21.10 -35.45 0.33
N GLU A 223 21.66 -34.81 -0.67
CA GLU A 223 22.23 -33.46 -0.59
C GLU A 223 21.23 -32.40 -1.10
N GLN A 224 20.18 -32.84 -1.81
CA GLN A 224 19.16 -31.94 -2.39
C GLN A 224 18.31 -31.22 -1.34
N GLU A 225 18.06 -31.84 -0.20
CA GLU A 225 17.22 -31.25 0.86
C GLU A 225 17.90 -30.06 1.52
N ASP A 226 19.16 -30.21 1.96
CA ASP A 226 19.93 -29.13 2.56
C ASP A 226 20.20 -28.01 1.56
N GLU A 227 20.50 -28.35 0.31
CA GLU A 227 20.72 -27.40 -0.76
C GLU A 227 19.43 -26.64 -1.13
N ALA A 228 18.28 -27.31 -1.12
CA ALA A 228 16.97 -26.71 -1.34
C ALA A 228 16.64 -25.68 -0.26
N ILE A 229 16.86 -26.02 1.02
CA ILE A 229 16.63 -25.12 2.15
C ILE A 229 17.47 -23.85 1.98
N GLN A 230 18.78 -23.99 1.75
CA GLN A 230 19.66 -22.83 1.59
C GLN A 230 19.31 -21.98 0.36
N SER A 231 19.01 -22.62 -0.76
CA SER A 231 18.65 -21.92 -2.01
C SER A 231 17.33 -21.14 -1.85
N LEU A 232 16.32 -21.76 -1.23
CA LEU A 232 15.03 -21.11 -1.01
C LEU A 232 15.14 -19.96 0.00
N GLN A 233 15.92 -20.11 1.08
CA GLN A 233 16.19 -19.03 2.03
C GLN A 233 16.92 -17.86 1.37
N SER A 234 17.92 -18.14 0.53
CA SER A 234 18.62 -17.12 -0.26
C SER A 234 17.67 -16.39 -1.22
N ALA A 235 16.73 -17.11 -1.83
CA ALA A 235 15.71 -16.52 -2.71
C ALA A 235 14.74 -15.61 -1.94
N VAL A 236 14.33 -15.99 -0.70
CA VAL A 236 13.53 -15.14 0.19
C VAL A 236 14.28 -13.85 0.53
N HIS A 237 15.55 -13.97 0.94
CA HIS A 237 16.36 -12.80 1.27
C HIS A 237 16.53 -11.85 0.09
N THR A 238 16.78 -12.40 -1.10
CA THR A 238 16.85 -11.63 -2.33
C THR A 238 15.53 -10.92 -2.64
N ALA A 239 14.41 -11.63 -2.56
CA ALA A 239 13.08 -11.04 -2.76
C ALA A 239 12.82 -9.89 -1.76
N SER A 240 13.12 -10.09 -0.46
CA SER A 240 12.96 -9.07 0.57
C SER A 240 13.76 -7.80 0.27
N ASN A 241 15.02 -7.93 -0.13
CA ASN A 241 15.89 -6.78 -0.41
C ASN A 241 15.40 -5.95 -1.61
N TYR A 242 14.98 -6.60 -2.69
CA TYR A 242 14.55 -5.90 -3.89
C TYR A 242 13.11 -5.40 -3.81
N LEU A 243 12.20 -6.13 -3.19
CA LEU A 243 10.83 -5.68 -2.99
C LEU A 243 10.75 -4.50 -2.02
N ARG A 244 11.64 -4.43 -1.03
CA ARG A 244 11.78 -3.25 -0.17
C ARG A 244 12.14 -1.99 -0.97
N GLN A 245 12.93 -2.10 -2.03
CA GLN A 245 13.21 -0.97 -2.94
C GLN A 245 11.98 -0.57 -3.76
N CYS A 246 11.03 -1.50 -3.97
CA CYS A 246 9.73 -1.18 -4.56
C CYS A 246 8.77 -0.53 -3.55
N GLY A 247 9.11 -0.52 -2.26
CA GLY A 247 8.25 -0.06 -1.17
C GLY A 247 7.35 -1.16 -0.59
N ASN A 248 7.52 -2.42 -1.02
CA ASN A 248 6.84 -3.57 -0.46
C ASN A 248 7.65 -4.16 0.70
N GLU A 249 6.96 -4.71 1.66
CA GLU A 249 7.55 -5.46 2.75
C GLU A 249 7.29 -6.96 2.55
N VAL A 250 8.29 -7.78 2.78
CA VAL A 250 8.16 -9.23 2.89
C VAL A 250 7.94 -9.58 4.34
N VAL A 251 6.80 -10.17 4.65
CA VAL A 251 6.42 -10.52 6.02
C VAL A 251 7.25 -11.70 6.50
N VAL A 252 7.81 -11.57 7.70
CA VAL A 252 8.47 -12.67 8.40
C VAL A 252 7.54 -13.16 9.50
N HIS A 253 7.12 -14.43 9.42
CA HIS A 253 6.23 -15.02 10.38
C HIS A 253 7.06 -15.76 11.48
N GLU A 254 6.61 -15.71 12.72
CA GLU A 254 7.27 -16.41 13.84
C GLU A 254 7.25 -17.93 13.66
N ASN A 255 6.13 -18.45 13.13
CA ASN A 255 5.95 -19.86 12.79
C ASN A 255 5.63 -20.00 11.31
N GLU A 256 6.66 -20.23 10.50
CA GLU A 256 6.53 -20.35 9.05
C GLU A 256 5.76 -21.60 8.61
N ASP A 257 5.77 -22.67 9.40
CA ASP A 257 5.01 -23.90 9.10
C ASP A 257 3.53 -23.66 9.28
N GLU A 258 3.13 -23.01 10.38
CA GLU A 258 1.75 -22.64 10.64
C GLU A 258 1.24 -21.65 9.60
N PHE A 259 2.03 -20.63 9.27
CA PHE A 259 1.73 -19.68 8.19
C PHE A 259 1.46 -20.40 6.86
N THR A 260 2.33 -21.33 6.49
CA THR A 260 2.20 -22.07 5.23
C THR A 260 0.90 -22.88 5.20
N VAL A 261 0.55 -23.56 6.27
CA VAL A 261 -0.71 -24.31 6.41
C VAL A 261 -1.91 -23.36 6.40
N ASP A 262 -1.81 -22.19 7.06
CA ASP A 262 -2.85 -21.15 7.05
C ASP A 262 -3.16 -20.63 5.64
N VAL A 263 -2.15 -20.48 4.79
CA VAL A 263 -2.36 -20.09 3.39
C VAL A 263 -3.26 -21.10 2.66
N PHE A 264 -2.98 -22.40 2.80
CA PHE A 264 -3.81 -23.45 2.20
C PHE A 264 -5.19 -23.52 2.85
N TYR A 265 -5.29 -23.36 4.16
CA TYR A 265 -6.56 -23.35 4.88
C TYR A 265 -7.47 -22.21 4.39
N ASN A 266 -6.91 -21.00 4.28
CA ASN A 266 -7.66 -19.85 3.74
C ASN A 266 -8.05 -20.00 2.27
N LEU A 267 -7.26 -20.71 1.47
CA LEU A 267 -7.54 -20.96 0.07
C LEU A 267 -8.65 -22.00 -0.11
N LEU A 268 -8.57 -23.10 0.63
CA LEU A 268 -9.41 -24.30 0.42
C LEU A 268 -10.68 -24.29 1.27
N CYS A 269 -10.64 -23.72 2.47
CA CYS A 269 -11.73 -23.69 3.43
C CYS A 269 -12.25 -22.27 3.68
N ARG A 270 -12.55 -21.51 2.62
CA ARG A 270 -12.85 -20.06 2.68
C ARG A 270 -13.97 -19.69 3.65
N ASN A 271 -15.07 -20.47 3.66
CA ASN A 271 -16.20 -20.21 4.55
C ASN A 271 -15.85 -20.49 6.02
N GLU A 272 -15.11 -21.56 6.27
CA GLU A 272 -14.71 -21.94 7.62
C GLU A 272 -13.62 -21.03 8.18
N SER A 273 -12.61 -20.72 7.37
CA SER A 273 -11.49 -19.84 7.77
C SER A 273 -11.91 -18.39 8.04
N ALA A 274 -13.01 -17.94 7.46
CA ALA A 274 -13.57 -16.61 7.74
C ALA A 274 -14.12 -16.46 9.17
N VAL A 275 -14.48 -17.59 9.81
CA VAL A 275 -15.10 -17.61 11.15
C VAL A 275 -14.18 -18.23 12.18
N LYS A 276 -13.37 -19.21 11.77
CA LYS A 276 -12.59 -20.07 12.65
C LYS A 276 -11.10 -19.97 12.27
N PRO A 277 -10.23 -19.47 13.16
CA PRO A 277 -8.79 -19.46 12.93
C PRO A 277 -8.20 -20.87 12.88
N LEU A 278 -7.05 -21.04 12.23
CA LEU A 278 -6.37 -22.32 12.08
C LEU A 278 -6.07 -22.99 13.44
N SER A 279 -5.73 -22.22 14.46
CA SER A 279 -5.43 -22.72 15.81
C SER A 279 -6.61 -23.49 16.44
N VAL A 280 -7.84 -22.96 16.29
CA VAL A 280 -9.06 -23.62 16.77
C VAL A 280 -9.34 -24.89 15.96
N ARG A 281 -9.19 -24.82 14.63
CA ARG A 281 -9.35 -25.99 13.77
C ARG A 281 -8.34 -27.09 14.11
N ALA A 282 -7.10 -26.73 14.38
CA ALA A 282 -6.06 -27.67 14.78
C ALA A 282 -6.44 -28.42 16.07
N GLN A 283 -6.97 -27.70 17.07
CA GLN A 283 -7.46 -28.31 18.30
C GLN A 283 -8.60 -29.32 18.06
N GLU A 284 -9.54 -28.97 17.18
CA GLU A 284 -10.65 -29.88 16.81
C GLU A 284 -10.16 -31.14 16.11
N ILE A 285 -9.18 -31.02 15.19
CA ILE A 285 -8.60 -32.17 14.50
C ILE A 285 -7.86 -33.07 15.50
N VAL A 286 -7.06 -32.50 16.40
CA VAL A 286 -6.38 -33.26 17.47
C VAL A 286 -7.40 -33.97 18.35
N ALA A 287 -8.50 -33.31 18.74
CA ALA A 287 -9.58 -33.93 19.50
C ALA A 287 -10.20 -35.13 18.75
N GLN A 288 -10.41 -35.02 17.43
CA GLN A 288 -10.93 -36.14 16.62
C GLN A 288 -9.97 -37.34 16.57
N TYR A 289 -8.64 -37.11 16.57
CA TYR A 289 -7.65 -38.18 16.67
C TYR A 289 -7.68 -38.88 18.04
N LEU A 290 -7.83 -38.08 19.12
CA LEU A 290 -8.02 -38.59 20.48
C LEU A 290 -9.28 -39.45 20.63
N ASP A 291 -10.42 -38.95 20.15
CA ASP A 291 -11.71 -39.66 20.18
C ASP A 291 -11.67 -41.00 19.44
N LYS A 292 -10.85 -41.11 18.39
CA LYS A 292 -10.64 -42.35 17.64
C LYS A 292 -9.54 -43.26 18.22
N GLY A 293 -8.98 -42.91 19.37
CA GLY A 293 -7.95 -43.72 20.05
C GLY A 293 -6.60 -43.71 19.34
N ARG A 294 -6.29 -42.65 18.56
CA ARG A 294 -5.05 -42.51 17.77
C ARG A 294 -4.05 -41.53 18.41
N GLU A 295 -3.96 -41.57 19.75
CA GLU A 295 -3.09 -40.67 20.54
C GLU A 295 -1.61 -40.70 20.08
N GLY A 296 -1.07 -41.88 19.77
CA GLY A 296 0.32 -42.04 19.30
C GLY A 296 0.62 -41.49 17.92
N GLU A 297 -0.37 -40.96 17.21
CA GLU A 297 -0.22 -40.43 15.87
C GLU A 297 -0.34 -38.88 15.83
N ILE A 298 -0.63 -38.23 16.94
CA ILE A 298 -0.86 -36.77 17.02
C ILE A 298 0.36 -36.01 16.47
N ASP A 299 1.56 -36.38 16.88
CA ASP A 299 2.82 -35.75 16.43
C ASP A 299 3.13 -35.99 14.93
N ARG A 300 2.34 -36.83 14.26
CA ARG A 300 2.54 -37.26 12.87
C ARG A 300 1.38 -36.89 11.96
N ILE A 301 0.41 -36.09 12.45
CA ILE A 301 -0.71 -35.64 11.63
C ILE A 301 -0.18 -34.90 10.41
N PRO A 302 -0.53 -35.30 9.16
CA PRO A 302 -0.09 -34.62 7.97
C PRO A 302 -0.54 -33.16 7.93
N ALA A 303 0.32 -32.24 7.50
CA ALA A 303 -0.04 -30.83 7.34
C ALA A 303 -1.28 -30.60 6.46
N ALA A 304 -1.46 -31.45 5.45
CA ALA A 304 -2.62 -31.44 4.57
C ALA A 304 -3.96 -31.66 5.31
N GLU A 305 -3.96 -32.39 6.43
CA GLU A 305 -5.18 -32.64 7.23
C GLU A 305 -5.75 -31.33 7.80
N PHE A 306 -4.89 -30.42 8.24
CA PHE A 306 -5.29 -29.13 8.80
C PHE A 306 -5.86 -28.18 7.74
N ALA A 307 -5.41 -28.31 6.49
CA ALA A 307 -5.81 -27.43 5.39
C ALA A 307 -6.93 -27.99 4.50
N ALA A 308 -7.18 -29.32 4.54
CA ALA A 308 -8.11 -29.96 3.63
C ALA A 308 -9.57 -29.61 3.89
N PRO A 309 -10.37 -29.26 2.87
CA PRO A 309 -11.80 -29.11 2.98
C PRO A 309 -12.49 -30.46 3.24
N LYS A 310 -13.75 -30.42 3.67
CA LYS A 310 -14.52 -31.65 3.94
C LYS A 310 -14.87 -32.39 2.63
N SER A 311 -15.15 -31.63 1.57
CA SER A 311 -15.53 -32.19 0.27
C SER A 311 -15.07 -31.32 -0.89
N ILE A 312 -14.69 -31.97 -1.99
CA ILE A 312 -14.48 -31.32 -3.29
C ILE A 312 -15.29 -32.12 -4.34
N ASP A 313 -16.19 -31.46 -5.04
CA ASP A 313 -17.01 -32.04 -6.09
C ASP A 313 -16.57 -31.54 -7.47
N PHE A 314 -16.04 -32.44 -8.30
CA PHE A 314 -15.62 -32.23 -9.69
C PHE A 314 -16.62 -32.78 -10.72
N THR A 315 -17.82 -33.17 -10.32
CA THR A 315 -18.78 -33.85 -11.23
C THR A 315 -19.33 -32.91 -12.30
N HIS A 316 -19.27 -31.62 -12.10
CA HIS A 316 -19.78 -30.62 -13.05
C HIS A 316 -18.68 -30.12 -14.00
N GLY A 317 -19.01 -29.99 -15.28
CA GLY A 317 -18.06 -29.57 -16.32
C GLY A 317 -17.96 -28.06 -16.53
N ARG A 318 -18.57 -27.22 -15.67
CA ARG A 318 -18.53 -25.75 -15.76
C ARG A 318 -18.09 -25.07 -14.48
N TYR A 319 -18.16 -25.78 -13.37
CA TYR A 319 -17.75 -25.32 -12.05
C TYR A 319 -17.39 -26.50 -11.17
N LEU A 320 -16.68 -26.27 -10.11
CA LEU A 320 -16.50 -27.22 -9.01
C LEU A 320 -17.09 -26.66 -7.73
N CYS A 321 -17.38 -27.53 -6.76
CA CYS A 321 -17.89 -27.13 -5.46
C CYS A 321 -16.97 -27.61 -4.34
N ILE A 322 -16.55 -26.70 -3.46
CA ILE A 322 -15.75 -26.99 -2.27
C ILE A 322 -16.56 -26.53 -1.05
N ASP A 323 -16.99 -27.48 -0.20
CA ASP A 323 -17.74 -27.20 1.03
C ASP A 323 -18.92 -26.24 0.83
N GLY A 324 -19.66 -26.37 -0.29
CA GLY A 324 -20.81 -25.54 -0.62
C GLY A 324 -20.51 -24.19 -1.26
N LEU A 325 -19.25 -23.89 -1.55
CA LEU A 325 -18.83 -22.72 -2.32
C LEU A 325 -18.49 -23.15 -3.75
N TYR A 326 -18.99 -22.40 -4.73
CA TYR A 326 -18.79 -22.69 -6.14
C TYR A 326 -17.60 -21.95 -6.73
N TYR A 327 -16.84 -22.63 -7.59
CA TYR A 327 -15.61 -22.12 -8.21
C TYR A 327 -15.66 -22.28 -9.71
N THR A 328 -15.19 -21.28 -10.45
CA THR A 328 -14.88 -21.40 -11.88
C THR A 328 -13.55 -20.72 -12.18
N TYR A 329 -12.90 -21.12 -13.25
CA TYR A 329 -11.59 -20.66 -13.61
C TYR A 329 -11.60 -20.00 -14.99
N LEU A 330 -10.92 -18.86 -15.10
CA LEU A 330 -10.74 -18.12 -16.34
C LEU A 330 -9.25 -18.06 -16.67
N LEU A 331 -8.93 -18.33 -17.93
CA LEU A 331 -7.56 -18.27 -18.46
C LEU A 331 -7.48 -17.18 -19.52
N VAL A 332 -6.46 -16.34 -19.46
CA VAL A 332 -6.15 -15.43 -20.55
C VAL A 332 -5.38 -16.21 -21.63
N PRO A 333 -5.92 -16.44 -22.83
CA PRO A 333 -5.23 -17.16 -23.89
C PRO A 333 -4.06 -16.36 -24.44
N SER A 334 -3.12 -17.01 -25.12
CA SER A 334 -1.89 -16.38 -25.61
C SER A 334 -2.12 -15.20 -26.59
N ASP A 335 -3.21 -15.22 -27.32
CA ASP A 335 -3.68 -14.21 -28.26
C ASP A 335 -4.63 -13.18 -27.63
N GLY A 336 -5.14 -13.45 -26.41
CA GLY A 336 -6.06 -12.58 -25.68
C GLY A 336 -5.42 -11.37 -25.00
N TYR A 337 -4.09 -11.22 -25.04
CA TYR A 337 -3.41 -10.09 -24.40
C TYR A 337 -3.31 -8.88 -25.36
N LYS A 338 -3.54 -7.70 -24.81
CA LYS A 338 -3.26 -6.43 -25.50
C LYS A 338 -1.76 -6.32 -25.85
N THR A 339 -1.46 -5.71 -26.97
CA THR A 339 -0.07 -5.53 -27.45
C THR A 339 0.74 -4.59 -26.59
N GLN A 340 0.09 -3.58 -25.98
CA GLN A 340 0.72 -2.61 -25.10
C GLN A 340 -0.15 -2.41 -23.85
N VAL A 341 0.45 -2.53 -22.68
CA VAL A 341 -0.22 -2.37 -21.39
C VAL A 341 0.51 -1.32 -20.55
N PRO A 342 -0.22 -0.51 -19.76
CA PRO A 342 0.40 0.40 -18.80
C PRO A 342 1.00 -0.38 -17.64
N ALA A 343 1.98 0.22 -16.94
CA ALA A 343 2.53 -0.37 -15.73
C ALA A 343 1.45 -0.51 -14.64
N GLY A 344 1.42 -1.65 -13.97
CA GLY A 344 0.43 -1.94 -12.91
C GLY A 344 -0.98 -2.24 -13.41
N TRP A 345 -1.18 -2.56 -14.69
CA TRP A 345 -2.48 -2.87 -15.28
C TRP A 345 -3.24 -4.01 -14.59
N LEU A 346 -2.50 -4.96 -13.97
CA LEU A 346 -3.12 -6.04 -13.19
C LEU A 346 -3.91 -5.55 -11.96
N SER A 347 -3.69 -4.31 -11.51
CA SER A 347 -4.45 -3.72 -10.42
C SER A 347 -5.96 -3.75 -10.63
N LEU A 348 -6.42 -3.72 -11.87
CA LEU A 348 -7.83 -3.84 -12.23
C LEU A 348 -8.41 -5.20 -11.82
N ILE A 349 -7.69 -6.29 -12.10
CA ILE A 349 -8.11 -7.65 -11.75
C ILE A 349 -7.94 -7.89 -10.26
N VAL A 350 -6.80 -7.49 -9.71
CA VAL A 350 -6.48 -7.63 -8.28
C VAL A 350 -7.52 -6.95 -7.41
N ASN A 351 -8.08 -5.82 -7.84
CA ASN A 351 -9.07 -5.05 -7.09
C ASN A 351 -10.51 -5.22 -7.62
N ALA A 352 -10.79 -6.29 -8.36
CA ALA A 352 -12.08 -6.49 -9.04
C ALA A 352 -13.26 -6.90 -8.14
N GLY A 353 -13.06 -7.05 -6.85
CA GLY A 353 -14.14 -7.38 -5.90
C GLY A 353 -13.89 -8.64 -5.09
N ASP A 354 -14.94 -9.12 -4.42
CA ASP A 354 -14.89 -10.30 -3.56
C ASP A 354 -14.90 -11.61 -4.36
N GLY A 355 -14.12 -12.59 -3.86
CA GLY A 355 -14.11 -13.95 -4.42
C GLY A 355 -13.37 -14.05 -5.76
N ILE A 356 -12.50 -13.10 -6.07
CA ILE A 356 -11.69 -13.11 -7.29
C ILE A 356 -10.22 -13.18 -6.91
N ASP A 357 -9.58 -14.32 -7.22
CA ASP A 357 -8.15 -14.49 -7.03
C ASP A 357 -7.43 -14.45 -8.36
N LEU A 358 -6.16 -14.10 -8.29
CA LEU A 358 -5.26 -14.06 -9.45
C LEU A 358 -4.03 -14.93 -9.19
N ASP A 359 -3.71 -15.80 -10.13
CA ASP A 359 -2.44 -16.50 -10.20
C ASP A 359 -1.69 -16.05 -11.45
N MET A 360 -0.52 -15.45 -11.26
CA MET A 360 0.39 -15.03 -12.30
C MET A 360 1.61 -15.95 -12.30
N PHE A 361 1.82 -16.66 -13.38
CA PHE A 361 2.98 -17.53 -13.56
C PHE A 361 3.98 -16.86 -14.50
N LEU A 362 5.21 -16.73 -14.05
CA LEU A 362 6.34 -16.25 -14.83
C LEU A 362 7.40 -17.35 -14.94
N SER A 363 7.84 -17.63 -16.14
CA SER A 363 8.89 -18.62 -16.40
C SER A 363 9.96 -18.02 -17.30
N ARG A 364 11.14 -17.73 -16.72
CA ARG A 364 12.29 -17.21 -17.46
C ARG A 364 12.90 -18.30 -18.36
N GLN A 365 13.20 -17.94 -19.59
CA GLN A 365 13.70 -18.88 -20.59
C GLN A 365 15.17 -18.61 -20.94
N PRO A 366 15.96 -19.67 -21.26
CA PRO A 366 17.35 -19.49 -21.69
C PRO A 366 17.45 -18.67 -22.98
N LYS A 367 18.18 -17.56 -22.97
CA LYS A 367 18.30 -16.61 -24.09
C LYS A 367 18.75 -17.27 -25.38
N GLU A 368 19.75 -18.14 -25.31
CA GLU A 368 20.35 -18.78 -26.49
C GLU A 368 19.32 -19.59 -27.27
N ARG A 369 18.49 -20.36 -26.58
CA ARG A 369 17.42 -21.16 -27.18
C ARG A 369 16.34 -20.27 -27.82
N ILE A 370 15.99 -19.18 -27.17
CA ILE A 370 14.96 -18.25 -27.67
C ILE A 370 15.47 -17.50 -28.89
N ILE A 371 16.70 -16.99 -28.89
CA ILE A 371 17.32 -16.32 -30.05
C ILE A 371 17.34 -17.25 -31.27
N GLN A 372 17.69 -18.52 -31.07
CA GLN A 372 17.68 -19.51 -32.16
C GLN A 372 16.26 -19.75 -32.70
N ARG A 373 15.26 -19.95 -31.82
CA ARG A 373 13.85 -20.16 -32.20
C ARG A 373 13.26 -18.94 -32.93
N VAL A 374 13.44 -17.77 -32.40
CA VAL A 374 12.98 -16.52 -33.02
C VAL A 374 13.65 -16.31 -34.37
N GLY A 375 14.96 -16.55 -34.45
CA GLY A 375 15.70 -16.49 -35.72
C GLY A 375 15.23 -17.50 -36.76
N GLN A 376 14.86 -18.71 -36.36
CA GLN A 376 14.27 -19.72 -37.26
C GLN A 376 12.87 -19.29 -37.72
N GLN A 377 12.02 -18.85 -36.81
CA GLN A 377 10.64 -18.41 -37.12
C GLN A 377 10.64 -17.20 -38.05
N LEU A 378 11.54 -16.23 -37.84
CA LEU A 378 11.70 -15.09 -38.72
C LEU A 378 12.10 -15.51 -40.15
N ARG A 379 12.98 -16.51 -40.30
CA ARG A 379 13.35 -17.02 -41.62
C ARG A 379 12.17 -17.69 -42.31
N ILE A 380 11.41 -18.52 -41.59
CA ILE A 380 10.21 -19.18 -42.09
C ILE A 380 9.15 -18.14 -42.52
N ASN A 381 8.85 -17.17 -41.69
CA ASN A 381 7.84 -16.15 -41.95
C ASN A 381 8.24 -15.26 -43.16
N ARG A 382 9.53 -14.92 -43.30
CA ARG A 382 10.05 -14.19 -44.45
C ARG A 382 9.97 -15.01 -45.77
N SER A 383 10.14 -16.33 -45.69
CA SER A 383 9.95 -17.20 -46.86
C SER A 383 8.49 -17.22 -47.27
N LYS A 384 7.57 -17.37 -46.28
CA LYS A 384 6.13 -17.38 -46.53
C LYS A 384 5.62 -16.07 -47.18
N ILE A 385 6.13 -14.90 -46.75
CA ILE A 385 5.76 -13.59 -47.35
C ILE A 385 6.17 -13.55 -48.84
N LYS A 386 7.30 -14.15 -49.23
CA LYS A 386 7.71 -14.15 -50.61
C LYS A 386 6.82 -15.03 -51.51
N ASP A 387 6.18 -16.00 -50.91
CA ASP A 387 5.31 -16.97 -51.61
C ASP A 387 3.82 -16.59 -51.50
N ALA A 388 3.46 -15.60 -50.68
CA ALA A 388 2.08 -15.15 -50.49
C ALA A 388 1.68 -14.15 -51.57
N SER A 389 0.53 -14.37 -52.24
CA SER A 389 -0.08 -13.41 -53.15
C SER A 389 -0.74 -12.29 -52.35
N ASP A 390 -0.66 -11.03 -52.82
CA ASP A 390 -1.07 -9.77 -52.19
C ASP A 390 -2.54 -9.65 -51.70
N THR A 391 -3.34 -10.71 -51.80
CA THR A 391 -4.80 -10.67 -51.59
C THR A 391 -5.29 -11.40 -50.34
N ASN A 392 -4.42 -11.95 -49.51
CA ASN A 392 -4.82 -12.78 -48.36
C ASN A 392 -4.60 -12.08 -47.01
N THR A 393 -5.58 -12.19 -46.13
CA THR A 393 -5.50 -11.88 -44.69
C THR A 393 -4.26 -12.46 -44.00
N ASP A 394 -3.73 -13.53 -44.52
CA ASP A 394 -2.47 -14.18 -44.08
C ASP A 394 -1.24 -13.27 -44.21
N PHE A 395 -1.24 -12.26 -45.10
CA PHE A 395 -0.09 -11.37 -45.29
C PHE A 395 0.10 -10.45 -44.09
N ASP A 396 -0.98 -9.83 -43.61
CA ASP A 396 -0.94 -8.90 -42.46
C ASP A 396 -0.54 -9.65 -41.18
N ASP A 397 -1.03 -10.86 -40.98
CA ASP A 397 -0.69 -11.71 -39.85
C ASP A 397 0.79 -12.11 -39.85
N ILE A 398 1.32 -12.46 -41.04
CA ILE A 398 2.73 -12.83 -41.18
C ILE A 398 3.64 -11.61 -41.01
N ASP A 399 3.26 -10.44 -41.52
CA ASP A 399 4.02 -9.19 -41.32
C ASP A 399 4.00 -8.77 -39.85
N GLY A 400 2.85 -8.85 -39.16
CA GLY A 400 2.73 -8.65 -37.72
C GLY A 400 3.61 -9.58 -36.90
N ALA A 401 3.66 -10.88 -37.28
CA ALA A 401 4.54 -11.86 -36.64
C ALA A 401 6.04 -11.58 -36.88
N ILE A 402 6.40 -11.06 -38.04
CA ILE A 402 7.78 -10.63 -38.34
C ILE A 402 8.17 -9.41 -37.48
N ARG A 403 7.33 -8.39 -37.38
CA ARG A 403 7.59 -7.21 -36.55
C ARG A 403 7.76 -7.61 -35.08
N SER A 404 6.87 -8.46 -34.58
CA SER A 404 6.95 -8.99 -33.21
C SER A 404 8.25 -9.79 -32.98
N GLY A 405 8.67 -10.59 -33.95
CA GLY A 405 9.92 -11.32 -33.88
C GLY A 405 11.16 -10.43 -33.86
N TYR A 406 11.15 -9.31 -34.59
CA TYR A 406 12.24 -8.32 -34.54
C TYR A 406 12.26 -7.58 -33.19
N PHE A 407 11.09 -7.21 -32.67
CA PHE A 407 10.98 -6.59 -31.35
C PHE A 407 11.58 -7.49 -30.25
N LEU A 408 11.24 -8.77 -30.26
CA LEU A 408 11.84 -9.74 -29.32
C LEU A 408 13.34 -9.86 -29.48
N LYS A 409 13.83 -9.91 -30.72
CA LYS A 409 15.27 -10.02 -31.01
C LYS A 409 16.04 -8.79 -30.56
N GLU A 410 15.50 -7.62 -30.76
CA GLU A 410 16.08 -6.33 -30.32
C GLU A 410 16.13 -6.24 -28.79
N GLY A 411 15.06 -6.57 -28.08
CA GLY A 411 15.04 -6.59 -26.62
C GLY A 411 16.06 -7.56 -26.03
N LEU A 412 16.17 -8.76 -26.60
CA LEU A 412 17.18 -9.74 -26.18
C LEU A 412 18.60 -9.26 -26.45
N ALA A 413 18.85 -8.50 -27.53
CA ALA A 413 20.14 -7.86 -27.82
C ALA A 413 20.45 -6.72 -26.82
N ASN A 414 19.43 -6.05 -26.30
CA ASN A 414 19.52 -4.99 -25.30
C ASN A 414 19.55 -5.50 -23.85
N ASN A 415 19.97 -6.74 -23.63
CA ASN A 415 20.08 -7.39 -22.30
C ASN A 415 18.77 -7.58 -21.54
N GLU A 416 17.62 -7.60 -22.22
CA GLU A 416 16.41 -8.09 -21.61
C GLU A 416 16.38 -9.63 -21.57
N ASP A 417 15.71 -10.20 -20.57
CA ASP A 417 15.42 -11.61 -20.49
C ASP A 417 14.06 -11.91 -21.14
N PHE A 418 13.83 -13.17 -21.46
CA PHE A 418 12.60 -13.62 -22.05
C PHE A 418 11.81 -14.47 -21.07
N TYR A 419 10.50 -14.18 -20.95
CA TYR A 419 9.58 -14.86 -20.05
C TYR A 419 8.38 -15.41 -20.80
N TYR A 420 7.85 -16.52 -20.28
CA TYR A 420 6.47 -16.92 -20.51
C TYR A 420 5.62 -16.43 -19.36
N LEU A 421 4.53 -15.73 -19.66
CA LEU A 421 3.49 -15.33 -18.72
C LEU A 421 2.25 -16.18 -18.93
N ASN A 422 1.63 -16.60 -17.84
CA ASN A 422 0.26 -17.13 -17.80
C ASN A 422 -0.51 -16.44 -16.69
N LEU A 423 -1.78 -16.14 -16.94
CA LEU A 423 -2.71 -15.59 -15.94
C LEU A 423 -3.90 -16.54 -15.80
N LEU A 424 -4.12 -17.00 -14.59
CA LEU A 424 -5.26 -17.81 -14.20
C LEU A 424 -6.06 -17.03 -13.15
N ILE A 425 -7.35 -16.84 -13.41
CA ILE A 425 -8.26 -16.13 -12.52
C ILE A 425 -9.24 -17.12 -11.93
N THR A 426 -9.29 -17.21 -10.61
CA THR A 426 -10.27 -18.00 -9.88
C THR A 426 -11.43 -17.11 -9.49
N VAL A 427 -12.66 -17.53 -9.78
CA VAL A 427 -13.88 -16.83 -9.38
C VAL A 427 -14.66 -17.73 -8.44
N THR A 428 -15.11 -17.19 -7.30
CA THR A 428 -15.86 -17.93 -6.29
C THR A 428 -17.16 -17.21 -5.93
N ALA A 429 -18.21 -17.98 -5.69
CA ALA A 429 -19.52 -17.44 -5.30
C ALA A 429 -20.33 -18.47 -4.47
N PRO A 430 -21.30 -18.01 -3.65
CA PRO A 430 -22.14 -18.88 -2.84
C PRO A 430 -23.23 -19.59 -3.66
N SER A 431 -23.54 -19.12 -4.87
CA SER A 431 -24.50 -19.74 -5.79
C SER A 431 -23.92 -19.83 -7.21
N VAL A 432 -24.51 -20.68 -8.04
CA VAL A 432 -24.09 -20.84 -9.45
C VAL A 432 -24.44 -19.59 -10.25
N GLU A 433 -25.59 -18.97 -9.97
CA GLU A 433 -26.06 -17.75 -10.63
C GLU A 433 -25.11 -16.59 -10.35
N ASP A 434 -24.70 -16.40 -9.10
CA ASP A 434 -23.72 -15.36 -8.72
C ASP A 434 -22.34 -15.65 -9.34
N LEU A 435 -21.95 -16.92 -9.43
CA LEU A 435 -20.71 -17.34 -10.05
C LEU A 435 -20.65 -16.96 -11.54
N GLU A 436 -21.72 -17.27 -12.28
CA GLU A 436 -21.84 -16.94 -13.70
C GLU A 436 -21.88 -15.42 -13.91
N TRP A 437 -22.60 -14.70 -13.04
CA TRP A 437 -22.63 -13.25 -13.07
C TRP A 437 -21.23 -12.64 -12.83
N LYS A 438 -20.55 -13.03 -11.76
CA LYS A 438 -19.19 -12.54 -11.45
C LYS A 438 -18.20 -12.86 -12.59
N ALA A 439 -18.24 -14.08 -13.11
CA ALA A 439 -17.39 -14.47 -14.24
C ALA A 439 -17.65 -13.61 -15.49
N SER A 440 -18.93 -13.27 -15.74
CA SER A 440 -19.30 -12.38 -16.84
C SER A 440 -18.80 -10.96 -16.63
N GLU A 441 -18.87 -10.43 -15.39
CA GLU A 441 -18.35 -9.08 -15.07
C GLU A 441 -16.83 -8.99 -15.25
N ILE A 442 -16.08 -10.02 -14.83
CA ILE A 442 -14.62 -10.06 -15.06
C ILE A 442 -14.29 -10.10 -16.55
N LYS A 443 -15.05 -10.87 -17.34
CA LYS A 443 -14.87 -10.89 -18.80
C LYS A 443 -15.13 -9.52 -19.42
N LYS A 444 -16.19 -8.82 -19.01
CA LYS A 444 -16.50 -7.47 -19.47
C LYS A 444 -15.40 -6.48 -19.07
N LEU A 445 -14.89 -6.58 -17.82
CA LEU A 445 -13.79 -5.76 -17.33
C LEU A 445 -12.55 -5.93 -18.21
N LEU A 446 -12.15 -7.15 -18.50
CA LEU A 446 -10.98 -7.42 -19.32
C LEU A 446 -11.20 -7.03 -20.79
N LEU A 447 -12.39 -7.28 -21.33
CA LEU A 447 -12.75 -6.87 -22.69
C LEU A 447 -12.70 -5.33 -22.84
N SER A 448 -13.09 -4.58 -21.81
CA SER A 448 -12.96 -3.11 -21.80
C SER A 448 -11.52 -2.62 -21.87
N GLN A 449 -10.55 -3.50 -21.59
CA GLN A 449 -9.11 -3.25 -21.72
C GLN A 449 -8.51 -3.89 -22.99
N ASP A 450 -9.33 -4.29 -23.94
CA ASP A 450 -8.93 -5.02 -25.15
C ASP A 450 -8.21 -6.36 -24.85
N MET A 451 -8.67 -7.06 -23.81
CA MET A 451 -8.15 -8.35 -23.41
C MET A 451 -9.24 -9.41 -23.43
N ASP A 452 -8.92 -10.56 -23.95
CA ASP A 452 -9.83 -11.70 -24.04
C ASP A 452 -9.55 -12.72 -22.94
N VAL A 453 -10.59 -13.43 -22.50
CA VAL A 453 -10.46 -14.46 -21.49
C VAL A 453 -11.42 -15.62 -21.77
N CYS A 454 -10.94 -16.84 -21.57
CA CYS A 454 -11.72 -18.05 -21.80
C CYS A 454 -11.96 -18.82 -20.51
N ASN A 455 -13.12 -19.50 -20.42
CA ASN A 455 -13.40 -20.44 -19.32
C ASN A 455 -12.56 -21.70 -19.44
N CYS A 456 -12.19 -22.27 -18.30
CA CYS A 456 -11.54 -23.58 -18.20
C CYS A 456 -12.56 -24.72 -18.09
N HIS A 457 -13.69 -24.65 -18.85
CA HIS A 457 -14.73 -25.66 -18.80
C HIS A 457 -14.19 -27.04 -19.19
N PHE A 458 -14.62 -28.07 -18.47
CA PHE A 458 -14.16 -29.47 -18.54
C PHE A 458 -12.67 -29.65 -18.20
N ARG A 459 -12.06 -28.64 -17.52
CA ARG A 459 -10.69 -28.66 -17.00
C ARG A 459 -10.62 -28.04 -15.60
N GLU A 460 -11.70 -28.09 -14.88
CA GLU A 460 -11.83 -27.49 -13.54
C GLU A 460 -10.83 -28.09 -12.57
N GLU A 461 -10.63 -29.42 -12.59
CA GLU A 461 -9.63 -30.09 -11.75
C GLU A 461 -8.21 -29.66 -12.06
N GLN A 462 -7.86 -29.56 -13.35
CA GLN A 462 -6.53 -29.10 -13.78
C GLN A 462 -6.29 -27.63 -13.40
N ALA A 463 -7.32 -26.80 -13.53
CA ALA A 463 -7.27 -25.40 -13.14
C ALA A 463 -7.17 -25.25 -11.62
N PHE A 464 -7.92 -26.03 -10.86
CA PHE A 464 -7.84 -26.12 -9.39
C PHE A 464 -6.41 -26.48 -8.94
N CYS A 465 -5.85 -27.56 -9.47
CA CYS A 465 -4.48 -27.97 -9.14
C CYS A 465 -3.45 -26.90 -9.53
N SER A 466 -3.68 -26.19 -10.63
CA SER A 466 -2.80 -25.10 -11.07
C SER A 466 -2.93 -23.85 -10.17
N ALA A 467 -4.09 -23.60 -9.59
CA ALA A 467 -4.32 -22.47 -8.68
C ALA A 467 -3.75 -22.70 -7.28
N LEU A 468 -3.30 -23.91 -6.93
CA LEU A 468 -2.59 -24.12 -5.67
C LEU A 468 -1.23 -23.39 -5.66
N PRO A 469 -0.77 -22.90 -4.50
CA PRO A 469 0.49 -22.15 -4.40
C PRO A 469 1.72 -23.10 -4.46
N LEU A 470 1.89 -23.80 -5.59
CA LEU A 470 2.90 -24.84 -5.78
C LEU A 470 3.76 -24.66 -7.05
N VAL A 471 3.69 -23.50 -7.68
CA VAL A 471 4.43 -23.18 -8.93
C VAL A 471 4.19 -24.21 -10.04
N SER A 472 3.03 -24.83 -10.05
CA SER A 472 2.68 -25.91 -10.98
C SER A 472 1.45 -25.52 -11.79
N MET A 473 1.62 -25.37 -13.08
CA MET A 473 0.51 -25.17 -14.01
C MET A 473 0.40 -26.38 -14.95
N GLU A 474 -0.83 -26.88 -15.13
CA GLU A 474 -1.07 -28.01 -16.01
C GLU A 474 -0.65 -27.66 -17.44
N LYS A 475 -0.02 -28.63 -18.10
CA LYS A 475 0.64 -28.41 -19.41
C LYS A 475 -0.31 -27.87 -20.49
N GLY A 476 -1.55 -28.36 -20.55
CA GLY A 476 -2.51 -27.93 -21.56
C GLY A 476 -2.99 -26.48 -21.31
N LEU A 477 -3.16 -26.09 -20.06
CA LEU A 477 -3.48 -24.72 -19.68
C LEU A 477 -2.27 -23.80 -19.93
N PHE A 478 -1.06 -24.24 -19.56
CA PHE A 478 0.17 -23.50 -19.80
C PHE A 478 0.37 -23.19 -21.29
N GLU A 479 0.28 -24.21 -22.16
CA GLU A 479 0.48 -24.04 -23.59
C GLU A 479 -0.57 -23.11 -24.24
N ARG A 480 -1.79 -23.12 -23.74
CA ARG A 480 -2.88 -22.26 -24.23
C ARG A 480 -2.73 -20.81 -23.78
N GLY A 481 -2.27 -20.56 -22.55
CA GLY A 481 -2.18 -19.23 -21.94
C GLY A 481 -0.84 -18.55 -22.10
N LYS A 482 0.23 -19.25 -22.48
CA LYS A 482 1.59 -18.70 -22.47
C LYS A 482 1.76 -17.50 -23.40
N ARG A 483 2.08 -16.35 -22.83
CA ARG A 483 2.41 -15.12 -23.54
C ARG A 483 3.91 -14.87 -23.50
N ASN A 484 4.47 -14.55 -24.65
CA ASN A 484 5.88 -14.16 -24.77
C ASN A 484 6.08 -12.73 -24.28
N LEU A 485 6.98 -12.51 -23.33
CA LEU A 485 7.31 -11.20 -22.79
C LEU A 485 8.82 -11.00 -22.68
N LEU A 486 9.25 -9.75 -22.85
CA LEU A 486 10.55 -9.27 -22.39
C LEU A 486 10.49 -8.81 -20.93
N THR A 487 11.63 -8.55 -20.30
CA THR A 487 11.69 -8.13 -18.89
C THR A 487 10.82 -6.90 -18.60
N GLY A 488 10.82 -5.91 -19.50
CA GLY A 488 9.98 -4.71 -19.36
C GLY A 488 8.49 -5.04 -19.36
N GLY A 489 8.04 -5.95 -20.24
CA GLY A 489 6.66 -6.41 -20.27
C GLY A 489 6.26 -7.22 -19.02
N ALA A 490 7.16 -8.09 -18.53
CA ALA A 490 6.94 -8.82 -17.29
C ALA A 490 6.86 -7.88 -16.08
N ALA A 491 7.70 -6.84 -16.02
CA ALA A 491 7.67 -5.85 -14.96
C ALA A 491 6.43 -4.93 -15.00
N SER A 492 5.86 -4.69 -16.18
CA SER A 492 4.59 -3.96 -16.31
C SER A 492 3.41 -4.71 -15.67
N CYS A 493 3.53 -6.02 -15.51
CA CYS A 493 2.59 -6.85 -14.76
C CYS A 493 2.78 -6.77 -13.24
N TYR A 494 3.40 -5.73 -12.70
CA TYR A 494 3.62 -5.56 -11.26
C TYR A 494 2.33 -5.77 -10.45
N PRO A 495 2.25 -6.83 -9.63
CA PRO A 495 0.98 -7.25 -9.06
C PRO A 495 0.77 -6.80 -7.62
N PHE A 496 1.84 -6.36 -6.90
CA PHE A 496 1.80 -6.05 -5.47
C PHE A 496 1.19 -4.67 -5.20
N THR A 497 -0.02 -4.47 -5.71
CA THR A 497 -0.78 -3.22 -5.60
C THR A 497 -2.16 -3.48 -5.01
N SER A 498 -2.55 -2.69 -4.02
CA SER A 498 -3.89 -2.74 -3.44
C SER A 498 -4.45 -1.33 -3.32
N PHE A 499 -5.75 -1.20 -3.49
CA PHE A 499 -6.48 0.04 -3.19
C PHE A 499 -6.92 0.09 -1.71
N GLU A 500 -6.55 -0.90 -0.93
CA GLU A 500 -6.87 -0.95 0.49
C GLU A 500 -6.12 0.13 1.26
N MET A 501 -6.84 0.77 2.17
CA MET A 501 -6.32 1.70 3.17
C MET A 501 -6.98 1.30 4.49
N CYS A 502 -6.38 0.37 5.22
CA CYS A 502 -6.94 -0.15 6.45
C CYS A 502 -5.84 -0.22 7.52
N ASP A 503 -5.73 0.86 8.28
CA ASP A 503 -4.80 0.96 9.41
C ASP A 503 -5.49 0.45 10.67
N ASP A 504 -4.86 -0.43 11.44
CA ASP A 504 -5.46 -1.06 12.62
C ASP A 504 -5.98 -0.03 13.65
N ASN A 505 -5.28 1.08 13.82
CA ASN A 505 -5.57 2.13 14.79
C ASN A 505 -6.10 3.43 14.17
N GLY A 506 -6.77 3.36 13.04
CA GLY A 506 -7.27 4.52 12.32
C GLY A 506 -8.71 4.91 12.62
N ILE A 507 -9.19 5.93 11.92
CA ILE A 507 -10.60 6.30 11.85
C ILE A 507 -11.20 5.76 10.54
N LEU A 508 -12.39 5.17 10.61
CA LEU A 508 -13.12 4.73 9.42
C LEU A 508 -13.59 5.95 8.63
N LEU A 509 -13.20 6.09 7.39
CA LEU A 509 -13.70 7.12 6.48
C LEU A 509 -14.90 6.63 5.66
N GLY A 510 -14.92 5.37 5.28
CA GLY A 510 -16.00 4.77 4.50
C GLY A 510 -15.64 3.40 3.95
N VAL A 511 -16.36 2.99 2.91
CA VAL A 511 -16.11 1.76 2.14
C VAL A 511 -15.64 2.15 0.75
N ASN A 512 -14.59 1.51 0.27
CA ASN A 512 -14.05 1.76 -1.06
C ASN A 512 -15.07 1.32 -2.13
N LYS A 513 -15.45 2.24 -3.01
CA LYS A 513 -16.45 2.01 -4.05
C LYS A 513 -16.07 0.91 -5.05
N TYR A 514 -14.77 0.70 -5.29
CA TYR A 514 -14.29 -0.18 -6.34
C TYR A 514 -14.06 -1.62 -5.88
N ASN A 515 -13.62 -1.80 -4.65
CA ASN A 515 -13.20 -3.12 -4.15
C ASN A 515 -13.86 -3.52 -2.83
N SER A 516 -14.81 -2.73 -2.33
CA SER A 516 -15.55 -2.96 -1.08
C SER A 516 -14.66 -3.12 0.17
N SER A 517 -13.41 -2.65 0.14
CA SER A 517 -12.56 -2.63 1.32
C SER A 517 -12.94 -1.49 2.26
N LEU A 518 -12.74 -1.67 3.56
CA LEU A 518 -12.87 -0.58 4.52
C LEU A 518 -11.72 0.42 4.33
N ILE A 519 -12.03 1.71 4.43
CA ILE A 519 -11.05 2.79 4.45
C ILE A 519 -10.91 3.28 5.88
N ILE A 520 -9.93 2.75 6.59
CA ILE A 520 -9.56 3.11 7.95
C ILE A 520 -8.18 3.76 7.89
N VAL A 521 -8.07 5.01 8.33
CA VAL A 521 -6.85 5.80 8.16
C VAL A 521 -6.37 6.32 9.51
N ASP A 522 -5.12 6.01 9.86
CA ASP A 522 -4.38 6.60 10.97
C ASP A 522 -3.41 7.67 10.43
N ILE A 523 -3.92 8.90 10.30
CA ILE A 523 -3.16 10.02 9.73
C ILE A 523 -1.90 10.37 10.53
N PHE A 524 -1.84 10.01 11.82
CA PHE A 524 -0.69 10.27 12.69
C PHE A 524 0.43 9.24 12.53
N ASN A 525 0.18 8.14 11.83
CA ASN A 525 1.19 7.12 11.57
C ASN A 525 2.25 7.61 10.58
N SER A 526 3.38 8.11 11.10
CA SER A 526 4.49 8.63 10.30
C SER A 526 5.22 7.58 9.47
N ALA A 527 5.03 6.28 9.74
CA ALA A 527 5.58 5.21 8.93
C ALA A 527 4.86 5.09 7.58
N ILE A 528 3.57 5.45 7.52
CA ILE A 528 2.74 5.39 6.31
C ILE A 528 2.62 6.77 5.67
N TYR A 529 2.32 7.81 6.47
CA TYR A 529 2.04 9.17 5.99
C TYR A 529 3.20 10.12 6.32
N LYS A 530 3.59 10.94 5.35
CA LYS A 530 4.71 11.89 5.50
C LYS A 530 4.46 12.98 6.54
N ASN A 531 3.21 13.35 6.73
CA ASN A 531 2.75 14.31 7.75
C ASN A 531 1.25 14.12 8.00
N ALA A 532 0.74 14.69 9.10
CA ALA A 532 -0.65 14.59 9.52
C ALA A 532 -1.53 15.73 8.97
N ASN A 533 -1.15 16.40 7.90
CA ASN A 533 -1.95 17.46 7.29
C ASN A 533 -2.86 16.89 6.19
N MET A 534 -4.11 17.37 6.16
CA MET A 534 -5.12 16.93 5.20
C MET A 534 -5.88 18.11 4.61
N ALA A 535 -6.09 18.11 3.30
CA ALA A 535 -6.96 19.04 2.60
C ALA A 535 -8.17 18.29 2.03
N ILE A 536 -9.39 18.78 2.36
CA ILE A 536 -10.64 18.24 1.82
C ILE A 536 -11.18 19.22 0.78
N LEU A 537 -11.13 18.83 -0.49
CA LEU A 537 -11.52 19.66 -1.63
C LEU A 537 -12.78 19.10 -2.28
N GLY A 538 -13.65 19.97 -2.76
CA GLY A 538 -14.87 19.57 -3.46
C GLY A 538 -15.74 20.76 -3.82
N THR A 539 -16.67 20.55 -4.75
CA THR A 539 -17.70 21.54 -5.13
C THR A 539 -18.69 21.80 -4.01
N SER A 540 -19.48 22.85 -4.11
CA SER A 540 -20.57 23.10 -3.17
C SER A 540 -21.56 21.93 -3.16
N GLY A 541 -22.00 21.51 -1.97
CA GLY A 541 -22.90 20.35 -1.82
C GLY A 541 -22.23 18.97 -1.92
N ALA A 542 -20.92 18.88 -2.17
CA ALA A 542 -20.20 17.60 -2.28
C ALA A 542 -19.98 16.86 -0.94
N GLY A 543 -20.37 17.44 0.19
CA GLY A 543 -20.25 16.82 1.50
C GLY A 543 -18.98 17.14 2.27
N LYS A 544 -18.21 18.19 1.91
CA LYS A 544 -16.97 18.59 2.61
C LYS A 544 -17.15 18.73 4.14
N THR A 545 -18.10 19.58 4.53
CA THR A 545 -18.39 19.85 5.96
C THR A 545 -18.89 18.61 6.68
N PHE A 546 -19.70 17.76 6.00
CA PHE A 546 -20.12 16.47 6.55
C PHE A 546 -18.92 15.54 6.81
N THR A 547 -18.04 15.39 5.83
CA THR A 547 -16.82 14.57 5.98
C THR A 547 -15.95 15.08 7.11
N MET A 548 -15.77 16.39 7.21
CA MET A 548 -14.99 17.03 8.28
C MET A 548 -15.59 16.74 9.65
N GLN A 549 -16.92 16.91 9.83
CA GLN A 549 -17.60 16.60 11.08
C GLN A 549 -17.49 15.10 11.45
N LEU A 550 -17.64 14.21 10.45
CA LEU A 550 -17.50 12.79 10.67
C LEU A 550 -16.10 12.41 11.16
N MET A 551 -15.07 12.98 10.54
CA MET A 551 -13.69 12.78 10.96
C MET A 551 -13.44 13.33 12.37
N ALA A 552 -13.93 14.53 12.66
CA ALA A 552 -13.81 15.17 13.96
C ALA A 552 -14.43 14.31 15.08
N LEU A 553 -15.65 13.80 14.88
CA LEU A 553 -16.32 12.92 15.83
C LEU A 553 -15.56 11.59 16.01
N ARG A 554 -15.05 11.01 14.93
CA ARG A 554 -14.29 9.75 14.97
C ARG A 554 -12.91 9.93 15.61
N MET A 555 -12.27 11.09 15.49
CA MET A 555 -11.06 11.43 16.24
C MET A 555 -11.36 11.65 17.73
N ARG A 556 -12.47 12.32 18.06
CA ARG A 556 -12.92 12.46 19.47
C ARG A 556 -13.20 11.08 20.09
N ARG A 557 -13.78 10.14 19.32
CA ARG A 557 -13.97 8.76 19.75
C ARG A 557 -12.65 8.10 20.21
N LYS A 558 -11.55 8.38 19.52
CA LYS A 558 -10.20 7.94 19.89
C LYS A 558 -9.59 8.73 21.05
N ASN A 559 -10.36 9.57 21.71
CA ASN A 559 -9.91 10.46 22.79
C ASN A 559 -8.90 11.55 22.35
N ILE A 560 -8.80 11.82 21.05
CA ILE A 560 -7.98 12.89 20.47
C ILE A 560 -8.71 14.22 20.67
N PRO A 561 -8.07 15.24 21.27
CA PRO A 561 -8.64 16.59 21.34
C PRO A 561 -8.88 17.18 19.95
N VAL A 562 -10.10 17.67 19.73
CA VAL A 562 -10.57 18.21 18.46
C VAL A 562 -10.96 19.66 18.62
N PHE A 563 -10.41 20.52 17.76
CA PHE A 563 -10.74 21.94 17.68
C PHE A 563 -11.27 22.25 16.29
N ILE A 564 -12.45 22.85 16.20
CA ILE A 564 -13.08 23.21 14.93
C ILE A 564 -13.22 24.73 14.87
N ILE A 565 -12.69 25.35 13.83
CA ILE A 565 -12.85 26.77 13.54
C ILE A 565 -13.82 26.91 12.37
N ALA A 566 -14.95 27.56 12.59
CA ALA A 566 -16.05 27.69 11.66
C ALA A 566 -16.32 29.16 11.28
N PRO A 567 -15.76 29.65 10.15
CA PRO A 567 -15.88 31.07 9.77
C PRO A 567 -17.21 31.46 9.13
N LEU A 568 -17.93 30.53 8.52
CA LEU A 568 -19.17 30.88 7.78
C LEU A 568 -20.42 30.17 8.29
N LYS A 569 -20.32 28.96 8.79
CA LYS A 569 -21.47 28.11 9.10
C LYS A 569 -21.37 27.46 10.47
N GLY A 570 -20.96 28.21 11.48
CA GLY A 570 -20.72 27.70 12.83
C GLY A 570 -21.90 26.94 13.45
N HIS A 571 -23.13 27.36 13.15
CA HIS A 571 -24.34 26.69 13.64
C HIS A 571 -24.50 25.24 13.18
N GLU A 572 -23.92 24.85 12.04
CA GLU A 572 -23.97 23.45 11.54
C GLU A 572 -23.22 22.49 12.48
N PHE A 573 -22.24 22.97 13.24
CA PHE A 573 -21.42 22.17 14.17
C PHE A 573 -22.04 22.06 15.56
N HIS A 574 -23.03 22.90 15.89
CA HIS A 574 -23.60 22.99 17.25
C HIS A 574 -24.19 21.65 17.70
N ARG A 575 -24.97 20.99 16.85
CA ARG A 575 -25.63 19.71 17.18
C ARG A 575 -24.61 18.59 17.46
N ALA A 576 -23.58 18.47 16.63
CA ALA A 576 -22.53 17.47 16.82
C ALA A 576 -21.75 17.75 18.11
N CYS A 577 -21.43 19.01 18.37
CA CYS A 577 -20.76 19.45 19.60
C CYS A 577 -21.56 19.12 20.86
N ALA A 578 -22.86 19.44 20.88
CA ALA A 578 -23.75 19.12 22.00
C ALA A 578 -23.89 17.60 22.23
N ASN A 579 -23.93 16.80 21.17
CA ASN A 579 -24.09 15.35 21.27
C ASN A 579 -22.89 14.60 21.88
N VAL A 580 -21.71 15.21 21.85
CA VAL A 580 -20.50 14.64 22.47
C VAL A 580 -20.10 15.33 23.75
N GLY A 581 -20.97 16.18 24.30
CA GLY A 581 -20.66 16.98 25.48
C GLY A 581 -19.53 17.99 25.26
N GLY A 582 -19.38 18.48 24.02
CA GLY A 582 -18.35 19.41 23.62
C GLY A 582 -18.66 20.85 24.07
N GLU A 583 -17.69 21.74 23.88
CA GLU A 583 -17.81 23.17 24.20
C GLU A 583 -17.99 23.97 22.90
N PHE A 584 -19.04 24.82 22.88
CA PHE A 584 -19.35 25.67 21.75
C PHE A 584 -19.08 27.12 22.10
N ILE A 585 -18.01 27.69 21.55
CA ILE A 585 -17.55 29.05 21.79
C ILE A 585 -17.92 29.92 20.61
N GLN A 586 -18.83 30.86 20.81
CA GLN A 586 -19.20 31.82 19.78
C GLN A 586 -18.42 33.13 19.98
N ILE A 587 -17.62 33.50 19.00
CA ILE A 587 -16.89 34.76 18.96
C ILE A 587 -17.65 35.72 18.04
N SER A 588 -18.33 36.70 18.67
CA SER A 588 -19.11 37.71 17.95
C SER A 588 -19.11 39.03 18.73
N PRO A 589 -19.45 40.16 18.07
CA PRO A 589 -19.51 41.45 18.74
C PRO A 589 -20.45 41.50 19.98
N ALA A 590 -21.43 40.61 20.03
CA ALA A 590 -22.42 40.54 21.11
C ALA A 590 -22.30 39.30 22.00
N SER A 591 -21.26 38.48 21.79
CA SER A 591 -21.08 37.27 22.58
C SER A 591 -20.59 37.53 23.99
N PRO A 592 -20.98 36.69 24.97
CA PRO A 592 -20.37 36.68 26.29
C PRO A 592 -18.95 36.12 26.28
N HIS A 593 -18.58 35.35 25.25
CA HIS A 593 -17.27 34.72 25.12
C HIS A 593 -16.23 35.73 24.64
N CYS A 594 -15.13 35.84 25.37
CA CYS A 594 -14.06 36.79 25.10
C CYS A 594 -12.71 36.08 25.10
N ILE A 595 -11.87 36.46 24.16
CA ILE A 595 -10.48 36.01 24.08
C ILE A 595 -9.58 37.24 24.03
N ASN A 596 -8.71 37.42 25.04
CA ASN A 596 -7.74 38.49 25.07
C ASN A 596 -6.60 38.23 24.10
N VAL A 597 -6.51 39.05 23.06
CA VAL A 597 -5.45 38.95 22.04
C VAL A 597 -4.06 39.18 22.64
N MET A 598 -3.96 40.01 23.68
CA MET A 598 -2.70 40.38 24.33
C MET A 598 -2.28 39.40 25.44
N GLU A 599 -3.05 38.36 25.70
CA GLU A 599 -2.75 37.40 26.76
C GLU A 599 -1.55 36.54 26.42
N ILE A 600 -0.56 36.48 27.33
CA ILE A 600 0.51 35.49 27.32
C ILE A 600 0.02 34.31 28.16
N ARG A 601 -0.23 33.15 27.50
CA ARG A 601 -0.79 31.99 28.17
C ARG A 601 0.31 31.10 28.74
N LYS A 602 0.04 30.51 29.90
CA LYS A 602 0.98 29.62 30.56
C LYS A 602 1.18 28.35 29.73
N VAL A 603 2.41 28.11 29.32
CA VAL A 603 2.82 26.84 28.68
C VAL A 603 3.43 25.96 29.78
N ASP A 604 3.07 24.68 29.81
CA ASP A 604 3.62 23.74 30.78
C ASP A 604 5.07 23.43 30.44
N ARG A 605 6.01 24.04 31.16
CA ARG A 605 7.46 23.99 30.87
C ARG A 605 8.06 22.60 31.04
N SER A 606 7.44 21.72 31.82
CA SER A 606 7.96 20.40 32.13
C SER A 606 8.13 19.50 30.87
N VAL A 607 7.27 19.71 29.88
CA VAL A 607 7.30 18.93 28.61
C VAL A 607 8.25 19.57 27.60
N SER A 608 8.32 20.91 27.54
CA SER A 608 9.20 21.60 26.59
C SER A 608 10.69 21.45 26.95
N GLU A 609 11.03 21.46 28.25
CA GLU A 609 12.41 21.25 28.74
C GLU A 609 12.93 19.83 28.47
N LEU A 610 12.04 18.83 28.48
CA LEU A 610 12.39 17.45 28.16
C LEU A 610 12.69 17.23 26.65
N LEU A 611 12.07 18.02 25.78
CA LEU A 611 12.20 17.86 24.32
C LEU A 611 13.27 18.75 23.70
N ASP A 612 13.42 19.99 24.21
CA ASP A 612 14.32 20.99 23.62
C ASP A 612 15.71 21.07 24.33
N GLY A 613 15.92 20.31 25.42
CA GLY A 613 17.14 20.34 26.24
C GLY A 613 17.27 21.63 27.05
N PRO A 614 18.33 21.81 27.88
CA PRO A 614 18.61 23.04 28.59
C PRO A 614 19.07 24.12 27.62
N GLY A 615 18.19 24.63 26.82
CA GLY A 615 18.43 25.58 25.76
C GLY A 615 17.92 26.98 26.12
N ILE A 616 18.32 27.95 25.37
CA ILE A 616 18.06 29.38 25.47
C ILE A 616 16.59 29.63 25.82
N GLN A 617 16.34 30.15 27.03
CA GLN A 617 15.00 30.64 27.42
C GLN A 617 14.61 31.82 26.51
N LEU A 618 13.79 31.56 25.51
CA LEU A 618 13.20 32.58 24.67
C LEU A 618 12.21 33.40 25.51
N SER A 619 12.27 34.72 25.38
CA SER A 619 11.31 35.60 26.03
C SER A 619 9.89 35.34 25.50
N GLU A 620 8.97 34.92 26.36
CA GLU A 620 7.55 34.74 26.03
C GLU A 620 6.90 36.05 25.57
N LEU A 621 7.31 37.17 26.16
CA LEU A 621 6.87 38.50 25.74
C LEU A 621 7.33 38.82 24.31
N ALA A 622 8.59 38.52 23.96
CA ALA A 622 9.07 38.77 22.61
C ALA A 622 8.31 37.94 21.57
N ALA A 623 8.04 36.68 21.87
CA ALA A 623 7.23 35.80 21.00
C ALA A 623 5.81 36.35 20.83
N LYS A 624 5.18 36.84 21.92
CA LYS A 624 3.83 37.43 21.88
C LYS A 624 3.81 38.73 21.09
N ILE A 625 4.80 39.59 21.25
CA ILE A 625 4.90 40.81 20.43
C ILE A 625 4.98 40.49 18.92
N GLN A 626 5.74 39.48 18.53
CA GLN A 626 5.75 39.04 17.12
C GLN A 626 4.38 38.61 16.64
N GLN A 627 3.62 37.85 17.44
CA GLN A 627 2.25 37.46 17.10
C GLN A 627 1.34 38.69 16.98
N LEU A 628 1.49 39.66 17.88
CA LEU A 628 0.73 40.91 17.82
C LEU A 628 1.07 41.74 16.59
N HIS A 629 2.30 41.73 16.12
CA HIS A 629 2.65 42.36 14.84
C HIS A 629 1.90 41.74 13.66
N ILE A 630 1.70 40.39 13.65
CA ILE A 630 0.87 39.73 12.64
C ILE A 630 -0.59 40.20 12.77
N PHE A 631 -1.15 40.20 13.99
CA PHE A 631 -2.49 40.65 14.24
C PHE A 631 -2.72 42.08 13.73
N PHE A 632 -1.82 43.01 14.07
CA PHE A 632 -1.92 44.41 13.62
C PHE A 632 -1.67 44.57 12.12
N SER A 633 -0.85 43.73 11.50
CA SER A 633 -0.68 43.72 10.02
C SER A 633 -1.94 43.26 9.29
N LEU A 634 -2.75 42.39 9.92
CA LEU A 634 -4.06 41.99 9.37
C LEU A 634 -5.11 43.07 9.58
N LEU A 635 -5.06 43.80 10.72
CA LEU A 635 -5.96 44.89 11.03
C LEU A 635 -5.65 46.16 10.23
N ILE A 636 -4.37 46.42 9.95
CA ILE A 636 -3.87 47.59 9.25
C ILE A 636 -2.89 47.12 8.13
N PRO A 637 -3.40 46.64 6.99
CA PRO A 637 -2.56 46.08 5.93
C PRO A 637 -1.53 47.06 5.34
N ASP A 638 -1.83 48.35 5.36
CA ASP A 638 -1.00 49.43 4.79
C ASP A 638 -0.07 50.08 5.84
N MET A 639 0.25 49.40 6.94
CA MET A 639 1.12 49.91 8.02
C MET A 639 2.54 50.13 7.50
N SER A 640 3.06 51.35 7.70
CA SER A 640 4.45 51.72 7.34
C SER A 640 5.49 51.10 8.30
N HIS A 641 6.76 51.13 7.89
CA HIS A 641 7.85 50.66 8.75
C HIS A 641 8.03 51.47 10.01
N GLU A 642 7.77 52.81 9.94
CA GLU A 642 7.78 53.67 11.11
C GLU A 642 6.66 53.35 12.08
N GLU A 643 5.44 53.14 11.56
CA GLU A 643 4.30 52.74 12.39
C GLU A 643 4.52 51.41 13.08
N ARG A 644 5.19 50.44 12.39
CA ARG A 644 5.55 49.16 13.02
C ARG A 644 6.53 49.31 14.17
N GLN A 645 7.51 50.19 14.03
CA GLN A 645 8.46 50.50 15.11
C GLN A 645 7.74 51.19 16.31
N LEU A 646 6.91 52.17 16.04
CA LEU A 646 6.12 52.86 17.07
C LEU A 646 5.15 51.90 17.79
N LEU A 647 4.56 50.96 17.05
CA LEU A 647 3.73 49.91 17.62
C LEU A 647 4.53 48.98 18.55
N ASP A 648 5.73 48.57 18.15
CA ASP A 648 6.61 47.72 18.94
C ASP A 648 6.92 48.39 20.30
N GLU A 649 7.31 49.68 20.28
CA GLU A 649 7.56 50.46 21.49
C GLU A 649 6.29 50.60 22.37
N ALA A 650 5.13 50.86 21.75
CA ALA A 650 3.88 50.95 22.45
C ALA A 650 3.48 49.63 23.11
N LEU A 651 3.67 48.50 22.44
CA LEU A 651 3.41 47.17 23.00
C LEU A 651 4.31 46.90 24.20
N ILE A 652 5.63 47.14 24.09
CA ILE A 652 6.57 46.96 25.21
C ILE A 652 6.18 47.84 26.39
N ARG A 653 5.81 49.10 26.14
CA ARG A 653 5.34 50.02 27.21
C ARG A 653 4.05 49.52 27.87
N THR A 654 3.14 48.94 27.07
CA THR A 654 1.86 48.41 27.59
C THR A 654 2.09 47.26 28.56
N TYR A 655 2.95 46.28 28.20
CA TYR A 655 3.29 45.18 29.09
C TYR A 655 4.08 45.65 30.32
N ASN A 656 5.01 46.57 30.13
CA ASN A 656 5.78 47.15 31.25
C ASN A 656 4.87 47.88 32.26
N SER A 657 3.78 48.51 31.81
CA SER A 657 2.81 49.14 32.73
C SER A 657 2.13 48.17 33.69
N LYS A 658 2.03 46.89 33.28
CA LYS A 658 1.54 45.78 34.14
C LYS A 658 2.67 45.05 34.87
N GLY A 659 3.92 45.54 34.75
CA GLY A 659 5.10 44.92 35.38
C GLY A 659 5.63 43.69 34.69
N ILE A 660 5.26 43.46 33.41
CA ILE A 660 5.69 42.36 32.57
C ILE A 660 6.85 42.83 31.68
N THR A 661 7.99 42.16 31.75
CA THR A 661 9.21 42.49 31.02
C THR A 661 9.68 41.27 30.17
N HIS A 662 10.79 41.43 29.44
CA HIS A 662 11.40 40.32 28.69
C HIS A 662 11.93 39.19 29.58
N ASP A 663 12.02 39.39 30.90
CA ASP A 663 12.31 38.31 31.84
C ASP A 663 11.01 37.52 32.13
N ASN A 664 11.02 36.25 31.79
CA ASN A 664 9.86 35.38 32.00
C ASN A 664 9.45 35.25 33.46
N ALA A 665 10.35 35.49 34.42
CA ALA A 665 10.01 35.53 35.84
C ALA A 665 9.04 36.68 36.17
N SER A 666 9.00 37.76 35.38
CA SER A 666 8.10 38.90 35.56
C SER A 666 6.64 38.57 35.24
N LEU A 667 6.37 37.44 34.54
CA LEU A 667 5.01 37.00 34.22
C LEU A 667 4.25 36.50 35.46
N GLU A 668 4.96 35.97 36.47
CA GLU A 668 4.33 35.43 37.67
C GLU A 668 3.82 36.57 38.59
N ASP A 669 2.63 36.34 39.15
CA ASP A 669 2.05 37.25 40.11
C ASP A 669 2.75 37.10 41.49
N PRO A 670 3.44 38.12 42.00
CA PRO A 670 4.09 38.04 43.30
C PRO A 670 3.12 37.79 44.49
N ALA A 671 1.84 38.14 44.32
CA ALA A 671 0.82 37.91 45.32
C ALA A 671 0.25 36.49 45.30
N ASN A 672 0.30 35.81 44.14
CA ASN A 672 -0.26 34.48 43.94
C ASN A 672 0.75 33.59 43.17
N PRO A 673 1.73 32.96 43.84
CA PRO A 673 2.72 32.12 43.20
C PRO A 673 2.07 30.99 42.36
N GLY A 674 2.53 30.83 41.10
CA GLY A 674 2.00 29.87 40.17
C GLY A 674 0.91 30.37 39.23
N TYR A 675 0.43 31.61 39.42
CA TYR A 675 -0.46 32.31 38.50
C TYR A 675 0.26 33.43 37.79
N TYR A 676 -0.12 33.72 36.54
CA TYR A 676 0.39 34.90 35.84
C TYR A 676 -0.33 36.16 36.30
N ARG A 677 0.36 37.28 36.16
CA ARG A 677 -0.21 38.61 36.38
C ARG A 677 -1.39 38.85 35.46
N GLU A 678 -2.25 39.80 35.84
CA GLU A 678 -3.30 40.29 34.97
C GLU A 678 -2.69 40.86 33.69
N MET A 679 -3.06 40.24 32.54
CA MET A 679 -2.54 40.63 31.24
C MET A 679 -3.18 41.94 30.77
N PRO A 680 -2.43 42.76 30.01
CA PRO A 680 -3.02 43.95 29.41
C PRO A 680 -4.11 43.58 28.41
N VAL A 681 -5.03 44.47 28.15
CA VAL A 681 -6.06 44.37 27.12
C VAL A 681 -5.82 45.43 26.02
N LEU A 682 -6.51 45.32 24.89
CA LEU A 682 -6.38 46.29 23.80
C LEU A 682 -6.64 47.73 24.22
N GLY A 683 -7.49 47.96 25.25
CA GLY A 683 -7.74 49.25 25.82
C GLY A 683 -6.52 49.89 26.49
N ASP A 684 -5.68 49.10 27.16
CA ASP A 684 -4.43 49.58 27.74
C ASP A 684 -3.46 50.10 26.66
N LEU A 685 -3.36 49.34 25.55
CA LEU A 685 -2.58 49.75 24.39
C LEU A 685 -3.15 51.00 23.69
N TYR A 686 -4.49 51.07 23.58
CA TYR A 686 -5.18 52.18 22.98
C TYR A 686 -4.83 53.51 23.67
N GLU A 687 -4.84 53.54 25.00
CA GLU A 687 -4.50 54.76 25.76
C GLU A 687 -3.04 55.19 25.53
N ILE A 688 -2.11 54.25 25.38
CA ILE A 688 -0.71 54.57 25.06
C ILE A 688 -0.58 55.12 23.64
N LEU A 689 -1.25 54.49 22.65
CA LEU A 689 -1.22 54.93 21.25
C LEU A 689 -1.90 56.32 21.10
N LYS A 690 -2.92 56.60 21.85
CA LYS A 690 -3.64 57.89 21.85
C LYS A 690 -2.82 59.03 22.41
N ALA A 691 -1.92 58.74 23.35
CA ALA A 691 -1.10 59.74 24.00
C ALA A 691 -0.01 60.35 23.08
N ALA A 692 0.36 59.69 22.00
CA ALA A 692 1.39 60.16 21.07
C ALA A 692 0.76 60.60 19.73
N PRO A 693 1.10 61.81 19.22
CA PRO A 693 0.53 62.31 17.96
C PRO A 693 0.84 61.42 16.73
N GLU A 694 2.00 60.78 16.74
CA GLU A 694 2.50 59.94 15.65
C GLU A 694 1.72 58.61 15.51
N THR A 695 1.08 58.12 16.57
CA THR A 695 0.31 56.87 16.63
C THR A 695 -1.20 57.06 16.58
N THR A 696 -1.68 58.31 16.40
CA THR A 696 -3.10 58.65 16.40
C THR A 696 -3.92 57.85 15.36
N ARG A 697 -3.37 57.61 14.16
CA ARG A 697 -4.02 56.80 13.13
C ARG A 697 -4.28 55.39 13.64
N MET A 698 -3.27 54.72 14.22
CA MET A 698 -3.41 53.38 14.79
C MET A 698 -4.42 53.36 15.94
N ALA A 699 -4.40 54.36 16.79
CA ALA A 699 -5.39 54.51 17.88
C ALA A 699 -6.81 54.63 17.31
N HIS A 700 -7.05 55.42 16.26
CA HIS A 700 -8.37 55.54 15.65
C HIS A 700 -8.88 54.23 15.08
N ILE A 701 -8.02 53.42 14.41
CA ILE A 701 -8.39 52.10 13.88
C ILE A 701 -8.69 51.12 15.03
N LEU A 702 -7.83 51.09 16.07
CA LEU A 702 -7.99 50.25 17.25
C LEU A 702 -9.25 50.59 18.06
N ASN A 703 -9.72 51.83 18.02
CA ASN A 703 -10.90 52.29 18.74
C ASN A 703 -12.17 51.49 18.44
N ARG A 704 -12.29 50.95 17.23
CA ARG A 704 -13.38 50.02 16.84
C ARG A 704 -13.43 48.76 17.70
N LEU A 705 -12.27 48.24 18.09
CA LEU A 705 -12.13 47.05 18.92
C LEU A 705 -12.18 47.37 20.41
N VAL A 706 -11.92 48.63 20.83
CA VAL A 706 -11.88 49.03 22.21
C VAL A 706 -13.21 49.59 22.68
N ASN A 707 -13.74 50.62 21.99
CA ASN A 707 -14.95 51.34 22.38
C ASN A 707 -16.09 51.21 21.35
N GLY A 708 -15.81 50.59 20.23
CA GLY A 708 -16.75 50.44 19.09
C GLY A 708 -17.58 49.16 19.17
N SER A 709 -18.12 48.79 17.99
CA SER A 709 -19.03 47.64 17.83
C SER A 709 -18.41 46.29 18.10
N ALA A 710 -17.08 46.17 18.18
CA ALA A 710 -16.36 44.91 18.38
C ALA A 710 -15.59 44.91 19.72
N SER A 711 -16.12 45.52 20.77
CA SER A 711 -15.49 45.66 22.08
C SER A 711 -15.31 44.31 22.82
N THR A 712 -15.85 43.24 22.31
CA THR A 712 -15.64 41.85 22.82
C THR A 712 -14.17 41.45 22.82
N PHE A 713 -13.36 41.98 21.89
CA PHE A 713 -11.92 41.71 21.83
C PHE A 713 -11.11 42.50 22.90
N ASN A 714 -11.74 43.44 23.62
CA ASN A 714 -11.11 44.27 24.64
C ASN A 714 -11.48 43.79 26.05
N LYS A 715 -11.47 42.52 26.32
CA LYS A 715 -11.79 41.95 27.63
C LYS A 715 -10.82 40.80 27.93
N GLN A 716 -10.68 40.46 29.21
CA GLN A 716 -9.93 39.30 29.65
C GLN A 716 -10.59 38.01 29.11
N THR A 717 -9.77 37.00 28.81
CA THR A 717 -10.24 35.70 28.37
C THR A 717 -11.13 35.05 29.43
N ASN A 718 -12.31 34.64 29.04
CA ASN A 718 -13.27 33.97 29.91
C ASN A 718 -13.68 32.58 29.41
N VAL A 719 -13.02 32.07 28.37
CA VAL A 719 -13.21 30.74 27.78
C VAL A 719 -11.97 29.87 27.99
N ARG A 720 -12.17 28.55 28.06
CA ARG A 720 -11.09 27.59 28.24
C ARG A 720 -11.16 26.55 27.11
N LEU A 721 -10.04 25.92 26.77
CA LEU A 721 -9.96 24.83 25.82
C LEU A 721 -9.66 23.49 26.54
N ASP A 722 -10.34 23.26 27.67
CA ASP A 722 -10.16 22.04 28.47
C ASP A 722 -10.98 20.88 27.93
N ASN A 723 -12.04 21.17 27.16
CA ASN A 723 -12.88 20.14 26.53
C ASN A 723 -12.17 19.52 25.33
N LYS A 724 -12.30 18.22 25.20
CA LYS A 724 -11.71 17.45 24.08
C LYS A 724 -12.46 17.61 22.75
N TYR A 725 -13.57 18.33 22.73
CA TYR A 725 -14.26 18.69 21.49
C TYR A 725 -14.75 20.13 21.59
N THR A 726 -14.04 21.03 20.94
CA THR A 726 -14.33 22.46 21.02
C THR A 726 -14.59 23.03 19.64
N VAL A 727 -15.68 23.77 19.49
CA VAL A 727 -16.05 24.50 18.28
C VAL A 727 -15.94 26.01 18.55
N LEU A 728 -15.15 26.68 17.71
CA LEU A 728 -15.05 28.14 17.70
C LEU A 728 -15.86 28.67 16.50
N ASP A 729 -17.04 29.16 16.77
CA ASP A 729 -17.94 29.78 15.81
C ASP A 729 -17.62 31.28 15.67
N ILE A 730 -17.08 31.67 14.52
CA ILE A 730 -16.77 33.06 14.19
C ILE A 730 -17.64 33.56 13.02
N SER A 731 -18.70 32.86 12.68
CA SER A 731 -19.57 33.16 11.52
C SER A 731 -20.31 34.47 11.60
N SER A 732 -20.43 35.03 12.77
CA SER A 732 -21.05 36.34 13.00
C SER A 732 -20.12 37.52 12.68
N LEU A 733 -18.83 37.30 12.48
CA LEU A 733 -17.86 38.31 12.07
C LEU A 733 -17.87 38.50 10.56
N THR A 734 -17.72 39.72 10.09
CA THR A 734 -17.75 40.06 8.65
C THR A 734 -16.61 41.00 8.27
N GLY A 735 -16.15 40.89 6.99
CA GLY A 735 -15.07 41.72 6.44
C GLY A 735 -13.78 41.58 7.25
N ASP A 736 -13.11 42.70 7.57
CA ASP A 736 -11.82 42.74 8.29
C ASP A 736 -11.86 42.03 9.64
N LEU A 737 -13.03 42.08 10.31
CA LEU A 737 -13.21 41.42 11.61
C LEU A 737 -13.20 39.90 11.50
N LEU A 738 -13.60 39.33 10.37
CA LEU A 738 -13.54 37.89 10.13
C LEU A 738 -12.08 37.43 10.13
N THR A 739 -11.21 38.10 9.36
CA THR A 739 -9.77 37.78 9.30
C THR A 739 -9.10 37.90 10.68
N VAL A 740 -9.41 38.99 11.39
CA VAL A 740 -8.93 39.19 12.77
C VAL A 740 -9.44 38.09 13.71
N GLY A 741 -10.74 37.77 13.64
CA GLY A 741 -11.34 36.72 14.46
C GLY A 741 -10.79 35.33 14.17
N MET A 742 -10.51 35.01 12.89
CA MET A 742 -9.84 33.77 12.51
C MET A 742 -8.43 33.70 13.10
N PHE A 743 -7.66 34.79 13.01
CA PHE A 743 -6.33 34.82 13.61
C PHE A 743 -6.39 34.57 15.13
N VAL A 744 -7.30 35.25 15.82
CA VAL A 744 -7.48 35.11 17.28
C VAL A 744 -7.87 33.67 17.64
N ALA A 745 -8.80 33.07 16.91
CA ALA A 745 -9.23 31.68 17.12
C ALA A 745 -8.08 30.70 16.89
N LEU A 746 -7.31 30.87 15.79
CA LEU A 746 -6.16 30.05 15.49
C LEU A 746 -5.04 30.18 16.51
N ASP A 747 -4.71 31.43 16.93
CA ASP A 747 -3.69 31.68 17.93
C ASP A 747 -4.06 31.02 19.27
N PHE A 748 -5.33 31.12 19.66
CA PHE A 748 -5.86 30.51 20.87
C PHE A 748 -5.77 28.98 20.85
N VAL A 749 -6.18 28.35 19.75
CA VAL A 749 -6.09 26.92 19.59
C VAL A 749 -4.63 26.46 19.47
N TRP A 750 -3.80 27.26 18.78
CA TRP A 750 -2.38 26.92 18.57
C TRP A 750 -1.59 26.94 19.89
N ASP A 751 -1.85 27.87 20.77
CA ASP A 751 -1.24 27.88 22.10
C ASP A 751 -1.61 26.64 22.91
N ARG A 752 -2.87 26.20 22.84
CA ARG A 752 -3.31 24.94 23.46
C ARG A 752 -2.65 23.71 22.81
N ALA A 753 -2.49 23.73 21.48
CA ALA A 753 -1.83 22.63 20.76
C ALA A 753 -0.35 22.50 21.13
N LYS A 754 0.34 23.61 21.39
CA LYS A 754 1.75 23.62 21.81
C LYS A 754 1.96 23.22 23.27
N ALA A 755 0.95 23.36 24.13
CA ALA A 755 1.09 23.15 25.56
C ALA A 755 1.56 21.73 25.91
N ASP A 756 1.11 20.73 25.18
CA ASP A 756 1.60 19.34 25.27
C ASP A 756 1.89 18.81 23.87
N ARG A 757 3.16 18.61 23.56
CA ARG A 757 3.61 18.10 22.24
C ARG A 757 3.55 16.60 22.13
N THR A 758 3.27 15.88 23.21
CA THR A 758 3.20 14.41 23.23
C THR A 758 1.80 13.89 22.92
N GLU A 759 0.78 14.74 23.03
CA GLU A 759 -0.61 14.40 22.76
C GLU A 759 -0.97 14.68 21.29
N GLU A 760 -1.58 13.70 20.63
CA GLU A 760 -2.18 13.90 19.29
C GLU A 760 -3.35 14.86 19.39
N LYS A 761 -3.43 15.83 18.48
CA LYS A 761 -4.51 16.83 18.42
C LYS A 761 -4.93 17.07 16.99
N ALA A 762 -6.20 17.39 16.80
CA ALA A 762 -6.77 17.68 15.49
C ALA A 762 -7.37 19.09 15.45
N ILE A 763 -6.91 19.89 14.50
CA ILE A 763 -7.45 21.23 14.23
C ILE A 763 -8.15 21.17 12.87
N PHE A 764 -9.44 21.44 12.85
CA PHE A 764 -10.26 21.51 11.66
C PHE A 764 -10.63 22.95 11.34
N ILE A 765 -10.46 23.36 10.10
CA ILE A 765 -10.82 24.71 9.63
C ILE A 765 -11.76 24.53 8.45
N ASP A 766 -13.04 24.88 8.64
CA ASP A 766 -13.99 24.90 7.53
C ASP A 766 -13.77 26.15 6.68
N GLU A 767 -14.01 26.06 5.37
CA GLU A 767 -13.86 27.17 4.43
C GLU A 767 -12.52 27.93 4.57
N CYS A 768 -11.41 27.19 4.74
CA CYS A 768 -10.08 27.75 5.06
C CYS A 768 -9.53 28.70 3.97
N TRP A 769 -10.10 28.70 2.77
CA TRP A 769 -9.78 29.67 1.70
C TRP A 769 -10.07 31.12 2.12
N GLN A 770 -10.90 31.35 3.14
CA GLN A 770 -11.13 32.67 3.73
C GLN A 770 -9.87 33.27 4.38
N LEU A 771 -8.86 32.46 4.63
CA LEU A 771 -7.54 32.89 5.13
C LEU A 771 -6.61 33.40 4.03
N LEU A 772 -6.91 33.08 2.76
CA LEU A 772 -6.14 33.48 1.59
C LEU A 772 -6.60 34.83 1.06
#